data_40370ffa249f0a41964c36c5b3058b57
#
_entry.id   40370ffa249f0a41964c36c5b3058b57
#
_cell.length_a   1.000
_cell.length_b   1.000
_cell.length_c   1.000
_cell.angle_alpha   90.00
_cell.angle_beta   90.00
_cell.angle_gamma   90.00
#
_symmetry.space_group_name_H-M   'P 1'
#
loop_
_entity.id
_entity.type
_entity.pdbx_description
1 polymer ?
#
loop_
_entity_poly.entity_id
_entity_poly.type
_entity_poly.pdbx_seq_one_letter_code
_entity_poly.pdbx_strand_id
1 'polypeptide(L)'
;MNYPAIPREFFNGDCFDAYRILGAHPCSDNGIEGWRFAVWAPGATAVEVCGGFDGWEAGVPMEKADTGVWSAFVPGLAEGDLYKYRVHGADGSVVMRSDPYAFSTELRPGTASRLAKLDFHFDDSAWMERRDKCRNRPLNIYEMHVGSWRHKPGSKQEDGSDGWYNYEELAKELIPWLLDHHFTHVELLPLAEHPFDGSWGYQTTGYFSVTSRYGTPAQFAGFVNACHRMGIGVIMDFVPVHFAANADALAKFDGTHLYEYDSDVGHSEWGTCNFNYYRREVCSFLNSAAALWMDVYHCDGIRMDAISRALYWQGDPNRGVNEGAVNFLRSLNHGLNERWPTGIYTAEDSTNFLKVTAPTRYDGVGFDYKWDMGWMHDTLDYFATPFGERPNAYGKIVFSMHYFYNELYLLALSHDEVVHGKKTIVDKLWGTYAEKCAQLRTLYFYMYMHPGKKLNFMGNEMGHFREWDEKRELDWDLLKYPFHDAFQKYFAHLSRVYSTEPALYDGEYNPDCFEWVACESRNEGVYAWLRKGRGENLLCIMNTQDHAHKKFPLYLRFPCSAEEVLNTESPEWGGALKGRRKTKLHTTDGGVFGRDYTLTVDLPAMGSCLLRLAPEAPNPDAARISANKALNAKRRAARSTKAAANSNK
;
A
#
# COMPACT_ATOMS: atom_id res chain seq x y z
N MET A 1 29.90 21.73 28.58
CA MET A 1 28.50 21.89 28.14
C MET A 1 27.63 20.88 28.85
N ASN A 2 26.39 21.25 29.24
CA ASN A 2 25.46 20.27 29.81
C ASN A 2 24.66 19.68 28.64
N TYR A 3 25.10 18.53 28.10
CA TYR A 3 24.38 17.87 27.00
C TYR A 3 23.02 17.37 27.48
N PRO A 4 21.94 17.46 26.69
CA PRO A 4 20.67 16.84 27.03
C PRO A 4 20.88 15.34 27.27
N ALA A 5 20.45 14.87 28.42
CA ALA A 5 20.55 13.44 28.75
C ALA A 5 19.52 12.68 27.90
N ILE A 6 19.93 11.53 27.34
CA ILE A 6 19.02 10.64 26.66
C ILE A 6 17.97 10.11 27.66
N PRO A 7 16.68 10.11 27.35
CA PRO A 7 15.62 9.72 28.26
C PRO A 7 15.71 8.23 28.60
N ARG A 8 15.19 7.84 29.75
CA ARG A 8 15.20 6.45 30.23
C ARG A 8 14.38 5.54 29.28
N GLU A 9 13.36 6.08 28.66
CA GLU A 9 12.49 5.44 27.67
C GLU A 9 13.30 4.85 26.50
N PHE A 10 14.44 5.46 26.16
CA PHE A 10 15.34 4.94 25.13
C PHE A 10 15.87 3.54 25.48
N PHE A 11 16.25 3.32 26.71
CA PHE A 11 16.77 2.05 27.21
C PHE A 11 15.65 1.03 27.51
N ASN A 12 14.40 1.50 27.59
CA ASN A 12 13.23 0.63 27.78
C ASN A 12 12.63 0.14 26.46
N GLY A 13 13.01 0.75 25.31
CA GLY A 13 12.44 0.44 24.00
C GLY A 13 11.18 1.22 23.64
N ASP A 14 10.89 2.30 24.38
CA ASP A 14 9.63 3.06 24.27
C ASP A 14 9.84 4.52 23.82
N CYS A 15 11.08 4.89 23.42
CA CYS A 15 11.39 6.25 22.99
C CYS A 15 10.99 6.47 21.51
N PHE A 16 10.18 7.49 21.25
CA PHE A 16 9.74 7.89 19.91
C PHE A 16 10.38 9.19 19.43
N ASP A 17 11.20 9.84 20.23
CA ASP A 17 11.78 11.16 19.98
C ASP A 17 13.30 11.22 20.24
N ALA A 18 13.99 10.06 20.22
CA ALA A 18 15.45 10.00 20.39
C ALA A 18 16.20 10.88 19.36
N TYR A 19 15.64 11.08 18.17
CA TYR A 19 16.18 11.95 17.13
C TYR A 19 16.26 13.43 17.55
N ARG A 20 15.55 13.86 18.61
CA ARG A 20 15.67 15.22 19.17
C ARG A 20 16.93 15.41 20.00
N ILE A 21 17.57 14.30 20.37
CA ILE A 21 18.76 14.26 21.23
C ILE A 21 19.96 13.70 20.48
N LEU A 22 19.80 12.53 19.84
CA LEU A 22 20.83 11.90 19.03
C LEU A 22 20.86 12.53 17.63
N GLY A 23 22.02 12.45 16.97
CA GLY A 23 22.27 13.15 15.72
C GLY A 23 22.98 14.49 15.92
N ALA A 24 22.97 15.31 14.88
CA ALA A 24 23.57 16.64 14.87
C ALA A 24 22.50 17.74 14.96
N HIS A 25 22.63 18.62 15.95
CA HIS A 25 21.66 19.69 16.21
C HIS A 25 22.33 21.06 16.32
N PRO A 26 21.76 22.12 15.73
CA PRO A 26 22.26 23.47 15.92
C PRO A 26 22.06 23.90 17.38
N CYS A 27 23.05 24.52 17.97
CA CYS A 27 22.97 25.03 19.34
C CYS A 27 24.00 26.13 19.58
N SER A 28 23.87 26.83 20.72
CA SER A 28 24.86 27.80 21.20
C SER A 28 25.46 27.33 22.51
N ASP A 29 26.79 27.37 22.62
CA ASP A 29 27.50 27.14 23.88
C ASP A 29 28.27 28.40 24.28
N ASN A 30 27.97 28.93 25.48
CA ASN A 30 28.58 30.16 26.02
C ASN A 30 28.54 31.34 25.02
N GLY A 31 27.47 31.44 24.19
CA GLY A 31 27.29 32.48 23.17
C GLY A 31 28.05 32.22 21.87
N ILE A 32 28.63 31.05 21.69
CA ILE A 32 29.26 30.63 20.45
C ILE A 32 28.30 29.71 19.70
N GLU A 33 27.90 30.09 18.50
CA GLU A 33 27.04 29.26 17.62
C GLU A 33 27.82 28.08 17.05
N GLY A 34 27.15 26.93 16.95
CA GLY A 34 27.74 25.70 16.43
C GLY A 34 26.74 24.56 16.39
N TRP A 35 27.25 23.35 16.35
CA TRP A 35 26.45 22.13 16.32
C TRP A 35 26.88 21.17 17.40
N ARG A 36 25.89 20.59 18.09
CA ARG A 36 26.05 19.49 19.02
C ARG A 36 25.86 18.18 18.26
N PHE A 37 26.77 17.25 18.47
CA PHE A 37 26.72 15.88 17.96
C PHE A 37 26.49 14.91 19.10
N ALA A 38 25.64 13.91 18.88
CA ALA A 38 25.41 12.86 19.86
C ALA A 38 25.12 11.52 19.16
N VAL A 39 25.84 10.46 19.57
CA VAL A 39 25.67 9.11 19.03
C VAL A 39 25.75 8.05 20.11
N TRP A 40 24.90 7.04 20.03
CA TRP A 40 24.93 5.90 20.94
C TRP A 40 25.85 4.80 20.37
N ALA A 41 26.96 4.57 21.04
CA ALA A 41 27.97 3.58 20.67
C ALA A 41 28.66 3.03 21.94
N PRO A 42 27.94 2.20 22.73
CA PRO A 42 28.40 1.76 24.05
C PRO A 42 29.67 0.90 23.98
N GLY A 43 29.87 0.12 22.92
CA GLY A 43 31.03 -0.72 22.70
C GLY A 43 32.27 0.03 22.22
N ALA A 44 32.10 1.24 21.67
CA ALA A 44 33.23 2.02 21.17
C ALA A 44 34.22 2.42 22.27
N THR A 45 35.51 2.38 21.94
CA THR A 45 36.60 2.81 22.82
C THR A 45 36.94 4.29 22.65
N ALA A 46 36.70 4.88 21.49
CA ALA A 46 36.74 6.31 21.19
C ALA A 46 35.82 6.63 20.04
N VAL A 47 35.30 7.87 20.00
CA VAL A 47 34.53 8.41 18.87
C VAL A 47 34.98 9.85 18.61
N GLU A 48 35.13 10.22 17.34
CA GLU A 48 35.50 11.57 16.92
C GLU A 48 34.53 12.03 15.83
N VAL A 49 34.19 13.33 15.80
CA VAL A 49 33.49 13.97 14.68
C VAL A 49 34.53 14.46 13.68
N CYS A 50 34.48 13.97 12.47
CA CYS A 50 35.35 14.39 11.35
C CYS A 50 34.49 14.99 10.23
N GLY A 51 35.05 15.94 9.48
CA GLY A 51 34.33 16.55 8.38
C GLY A 51 35.19 17.42 7.46
N GLY A 52 34.55 18.11 6.53
CA GLY A 52 35.23 19.07 5.68
C GLY A 52 35.92 20.21 6.45
N PHE A 53 35.44 20.49 7.64
CA PHE A 53 35.93 21.55 8.54
C PHE A 53 37.32 21.24 9.15
N ASP A 54 37.72 19.98 9.18
CA ASP A 54 39.03 19.54 9.68
C ASP A 54 39.88 18.81 8.62
N GLY A 55 39.43 18.84 7.36
CA GLY A 55 40.05 18.11 6.25
C GLY A 55 39.90 16.59 6.34
N TRP A 56 38.98 16.08 7.16
CA TRP A 56 38.72 14.66 7.42
C TRP A 56 39.86 13.95 8.19
N GLU A 57 40.86 14.70 8.72
CA GLU A 57 42.07 14.15 9.32
C GLU A 57 42.10 14.22 10.85
N ALA A 58 41.91 15.42 11.40
CA ALA A 58 42.17 15.63 12.82
C ALA A 58 41.10 14.99 13.73
N GLY A 59 39.82 15.22 13.43
CA GLY A 59 38.67 14.79 14.25
C GLY A 59 38.54 15.59 15.56
N VAL A 60 37.30 15.84 15.97
CA VAL A 60 36.95 16.42 17.25
C VAL A 60 36.58 15.27 18.21
N PRO A 61 37.36 15.02 19.29
CA PRO A 61 37.05 13.95 20.21
C PRO A 61 35.70 14.17 20.91
N MET A 62 34.93 13.08 21.08
CA MET A 62 33.67 13.09 21.79
C MET A 62 33.83 12.55 23.21
N GLU A 63 33.03 13.05 24.14
CA GLU A 63 32.98 12.60 25.52
C GLU A 63 31.94 11.49 25.70
N LYS A 64 32.32 10.38 26.35
CA LYS A 64 31.44 9.23 26.63
C LYS A 64 30.72 9.43 27.95
N ALA A 65 29.39 9.39 27.93
CA ALA A 65 28.58 9.30 29.12
C ALA A 65 28.46 7.83 29.60
N ASP A 66 28.09 7.61 30.87
CA ASP A 66 27.87 6.29 31.46
C ASP A 66 26.80 5.48 30.72
N THR A 67 25.90 6.16 30.00
CA THR A 67 24.86 5.58 29.14
C THR A 67 25.37 4.99 27.83
N GLY A 68 26.65 5.19 27.51
CA GLY A 68 27.24 4.80 26.22
C GLY A 68 26.96 5.80 25.09
N VAL A 69 26.35 6.95 25.39
CA VAL A 69 26.20 8.05 24.43
C VAL A 69 27.48 8.88 24.41
N TRP A 70 27.97 9.14 23.21
CA TRP A 70 29.10 10.03 22.95
C TRP A 70 28.58 11.38 22.47
N SER A 71 29.19 12.49 22.96
CA SER A 71 28.77 13.84 22.60
C SER A 71 29.93 14.78 22.39
N ALA A 72 29.78 15.72 21.44
CA ALA A 72 30.72 16.83 21.25
C ALA A 72 29.97 18.07 20.77
N PHE A 73 30.57 19.24 20.99
CA PHE A 73 30.17 20.51 20.39
C PHE A 73 31.25 20.98 19.43
N VAL A 74 30.87 21.36 18.22
CA VAL A 74 31.77 21.90 17.20
C VAL A 74 31.29 23.29 16.80
N PRO A 75 32.06 24.35 17.10
CA PRO A 75 31.69 25.71 16.75
C PRO A 75 31.90 26.01 15.27
N GLY A 76 31.18 27.02 14.77
CA GLY A 76 31.42 27.60 13.46
C GLY A 76 30.98 26.78 12.26
N LEU A 77 30.27 25.64 12.48
CA LEU A 77 29.70 24.85 11.42
C LEU A 77 28.39 25.46 10.91
N ALA A 78 28.12 25.27 9.64
CA ALA A 78 26.92 25.74 8.96
C ALA A 78 26.04 24.56 8.49
N GLU A 79 24.77 24.84 8.26
CA GLU A 79 23.88 23.92 7.56
C GLU A 79 24.45 23.57 6.19
N GLY A 80 24.46 22.28 5.85
CA GLY A 80 25.06 21.77 4.62
C GLY A 80 26.45 21.19 4.77
N ASP A 81 27.17 21.49 5.86
CA ASP A 81 28.49 20.92 6.12
C ASP A 81 28.42 19.40 6.27
N LEU A 82 29.45 18.73 5.75
CA LEU A 82 29.55 17.28 5.74
C LEU A 82 30.33 16.78 6.97
N TYR A 83 29.86 15.67 7.54
CA TYR A 83 30.52 15.04 8.68
C TYR A 83 30.33 13.52 8.70
N LYS A 84 31.19 12.85 9.44
CA LYS A 84 31.11 11.43 9.84
C LYS A 84 31.62 11.27 11.27
N TYR A 85 31.30 10.11 11.85
CA TYR A 85 31.95 9.66 13.08
C TYR A 85 33.12 8.72 12.72
N ARG A 86 34.32 9.00 13.24
CA ARG A 86 35.41 8.02 13.30
C ARG A 86 35.21 7.20 14.54
N VAL A 87 34.80 5.96 14.39
CA VAL A 87 34.50 5.07 15.50
C VAL A 87 35.62 4.07 15.70
N HIS A 88 36.19 4.05 16.90
CA HIS A 88 37.16 3.05 17.34
C HIS A 88 36.38 1.93 18.03
N GLY A 89 36.18 0.83 17.31
CA GLY A 89 35.33 -0.28 17.71
C GLY A 89 35.92 -1.13 18.84
N ALA A 90 35.06 -1.87 19.52
CA ALA A 90 35.46 -2.84 20.53
C ALA A 90 36.32 -3.98 19.98
N ASP A 91 36.20 -4.27 18.70
CA ASP A 91 36.99 -5.28 17.95
C ASP A 91 38.36 -4.75 17.46
N GLY A 92 38.71 -3.52 17.82
CA GLY A 92 39.95 -2.85 17.42
C GLY A 92 39.89 -2.22 16.01
N SER A 93 38.76 -2.26 15.34
CA SER A 93 38.55 -1.58 14.05
C SER A 93 38.48 -0.07 14.23
N VAL A 94 38.89 0.68 13.19
CA VAL A 94 38.68 2.15 13.10
C VAL A 94 37.97 2.41 11.81
N VAL A 95 36.71 2.86 11.89
CA VAL A 95 35.84 3.02 10.70
C VAL A 95 35.18 4.39 10.70
N MET A 96 35.13 5.01 9.50
CA MET A 96 34.35 6.23 9.27
C MET A 96 32.88 5.86 9.05
N ARG A 97 32.03 6.20 10.01
CA ARG A 97 30.62 5.88 10.04
C ARG A 97 29.75 7.09 9.69
N SER A 98 28.70 6.88 8.93
CA SER A 98 27.60 7.84 8.82
C SER A 98 26.88 7.93 10.17
N ASP A 99 26.30 9.08 10.48
CA ASP A 99 25.50 9.23 11.69
C ASP A 99 24.18 8.43 11.56
N PRO A 100 23.91 7.50 12.46
CA PRO A 100 22.64 6.75 12.46
C PRO A 100 21.39 7.62 12.51
N TYR A 101 21.50 8.84 13.09
CA TYR A 101 20.42 9.82 13.22
C TYR A 101 20.60 11.05 12.32
N ALA A 102 21.38 10.95 11.24
CA ALA A 102 21.52 12.04 10.27
C ALA A 102 20.19 12.38 9.62
N PHE A 103 19.87 13.68 9.51
CA PHE A 103 18.64 14.16 8.84
C PHE A 103 18.81 14.42 7.36
N SER A 104 20.05 14.44 6.89
CA SER A 104 20.42 14.60 5.48
C SER A 104 21.77 13.95 5.22
N THR A 105 22.01 13.59 3.96
CA THR A 105 23.25 12.92 3.53
C THR A 105 23.77 13.51 2.23
N GLU A 106 24.99 13.17 1.87
CA GLU A 106 25.47 13.37 0.50
C GLU A 106 24.65 12.55 -0.49
N LEU A 107 24.63 13.01 -1.73
CA LEU A 107 24.20 12.19 -2.85
C LEU A 107 25.21 11.07 -3.08
N ARG A 108 24.70 9.86 -3.33
CA ARG A 108 25.56 8.73 -3.69
C ARG A 108 26.49 9.07 -4.88
N PRO A 109 27.70 8.55 -4.96
CA PRO A 109 28.34 7.54 -4.10
C PRO A 109 28.89 8.08 -2.78
N GLY A 110 28.70 9.37 -2.47
CA GLY A 110 29.05 9.93 -1.19
C GLY A 110 28.30 9.26 -0.04
N THR A 111 28.94 9.17 1.14
CA THR A 111 28.41 8.47 2.30
C THR A 111 28.46 9.32 3.57
N ALA A 112 28.80 10.61 3.46
CA ALA A 112 28.81 11.50 4.60
C ALA A 112 27.40 11.96 4.99
N SER A 113 27.22 12.14 6.27
CA SER A 113 26.05 12.84 6.83
C SER A 113 26.20 14.34 6.55
N ARG A 114 25.08 15.03 6.41
CA ARG A 114 25.02 16.47 6.16
C ARG A 114 24.24 17.15 7.27
N LEU A 115 24.75 18.27 7.76
CA LEU A 115 24.04 19.08 8.75
C LEU A 115 22.77 19.67 8.14
N ALA A 116 21.63 19.42 8.76
CA ALA A 116 20.33 19.91 8.32
C ALA A 116 19.47 20.31 9.54
N LYS A 117 18.70 21.39 9.34
CA LYS A 117 17.67 21.82 10.30
C LYS A 117 16.35 21.17 9.96
N LEU A 118 15.50 20.96 10.95
CA LEU A 118 14.17 20.36 10.83
C LEU A 118 13.05 21.36 11.17
N ASP A 119 13.29 22.64 10.95
CA ASP A 119 12.35 23.73 11.24
C ASP A 119 11.48 24.08 10.01
N PHE A 120 10.66 23.13 9.58
CA PHE A 120 9.79 23.32 8.41
C PHE A 120 8.49 24.05 8.78
N HIS A 121 7.98 24.82 7.82
CA HIS A 121 6.69 25.47 7.94
C HIS A 121 5.63 24.72 7.12
N PHE A 122 4.53 24.34 7.78
CA PHE A 122 3.37 23.71 7.15
C PHE A 122 2.16 24.63 7.18
N ASP A 123 1.40 24.63 6.09
CA ASP A 123 0.11 25.31 5.93
C ASP A 123 -0.97 24.26 5.64
N ASP A 124 -1.04 23.24 6.49
CA ASP A 124 -1.84 22.02 6.30
C ASP A 124 -2.82 21.74 7.44
N SER A 125 -3.05 22.68 8.34
CA SER A 125 -3.91 22.51 9.51
C SER A 125 -5.30 21.98 9.17
N ALA A 126 -5.91 22.49 8.10
CA ALA A 126 -7.22 22.04 7.63
C ALA A 126 -7.23 20.58 7.16
N TRP A 127 -6.11 20.06 6.68
CA TRP A 127 -5.94 18.64 6.37
C TRP A 127 -5.76 17.83 7.64
N MET A 128 -4.85 18.23 8.53
CA MET A 128 -4.56 17.54 9.78
C MET A 128 -5.79 17.38 10.68
N GLU A 129 -6.72 18.37 10.67
CA GLU A 129 -7.99 18.30 11.40
C GLU A 129 -8.98 17.29 10.82
N ARG A 130 -8.99 17.09 9.50
CA ARG A 130 -9.99 16.23 8.81
C ARG A 130 -9.50 14.84 8.46
N ARG A 131 -8.17 14.60 8.49
CA ARG A 131 -7.62 13.29 8.18
C ARG A 131 -8.10 12.24 9.17
N ASP A 132 -8.31 11.02 8.71
CA ASP A 132 -8.72 9.89 9.52
C ASP A 132 -8.19 8.58 8.93
N LYS A 133 -8.49 7.47 9.57
CA LYS A 133 -8.06 6.13 9.13
C LYS A 133 -8.86 5.58 7.94
N CYS A 134 -9.70 6.37 7.32
CA CYS A 134 -10.53 6.02 6.16
C CYS A 134 -11.39 4.76 6.34
N ARG A 135 -11.80 4.39 7.57
CA ARG A 135 -12.60 3.18 7.81
C ARG A 135 -13.91 3.17 7.02
N ASN A 136 -14.63 4.30 7.01
CA ASN A 136 -15.91 4.48 6.32
C ASN A 136 -15.80 5.56 5.23
N ARG A 137 -14.61 5.72 4.66
CA ARG A 137 -14.29 6.63 3.55
C ARG A 137 -13.47 5.90 2.51
N PRO A 138 -13.45 6.35 1.26
CA PRO A 138 -12.59 5.76 0.26
C PRO A 138 -11.12 5.92 0.68
N LEU A 139 -10.35 4.84 0.56
CA LEU A 139 -8.89 4.86 0.60
C LEU A 139 -8.41 4.22 -0.70
N ASN A 140 -7.90 5.05 -1.58
CA ASN A 140 -7.42 4.69 -2.91
C ASN A 140 -5.98 5.20 -3.03
N ILE A 141 -5.02 4.29 -2.94
CA ILE A 141 -3.60 4.59 -2.79
C ILE A 141 -2.90 4.43 -4.14
N TYR A 142 -2.12 5.43 -4.51
CA TYR A 142 -1.18 5.38 -5.62
C TYR A 142 0.22 5.08 -5.08
N GLU A 143 0.68 3.84 -5.25
CA GLU A 143 2.04 3.43 -4.89
C GLU A 143 3.00 3.85 -5.99
N MET A 144 4.13 4.47 -5.63
CA MET A 144 5.08 4.94 -6.64
C MET A 144 6.54 4.95 -6.17
N HIS A 145 7.43 4.74 -7.14
CA HIS A 145 8.85 5.02 -7.02
C HIS A 145 9.17 6.37 -7.66
N VAL A 146 9.67 7.31 -6.85
CA VAL A 146 9.88 8.70 -7.26
C VAL A 146 10.81 8.83 -8.47
N GLY A 147 11.92 8.09 -8.48
CA GLY A 147 12.97 8.19 -9.50
C GLY A 147 12.57 7.70 -10.88
N SER A 148 11.54 6.85 -10.99
CA SER A 148 11.14 6.23 -12.26
C SER A 148 9.68 6.49 -12.66
N TRP A 149 8.98 7.38 -11.94
CA TRP A 149 7.66 7.82 -12.36
C TRP A 149 7.75 8.68 -13.63
N ARG A 150 8.57 9.72 -13.60
CA ARG A 150 8.85 10.60 -14.74
C ARG A 150 10.23 11.22 -14.58
N HIS A 151 10.98 11.33 -15.67
CA HIS A 151 12.27 12.03 -15.69
C HIS A 151 12.11 13.50 -16.07
N LYS A 152 13.00 14.35 -15.57
CA LYS A 152 12.99 15.78 -15.85
C LYS A 152 13.57 16.02 -17.25
N PRO A 153 12.76 16.57 -18.20
CA PRO A 153 13.22 16.78 -19.57
C PRO A 153 14.49 17.62 -19.66
N GLY A 154 15.47 17.13 -20.42
CA GLY A 154 16.74 17.85 -20.67
C GLY A 154 17.70 17.88 -19.48
N SER A 155 17.37 17.24 -18.37
CA SER A 155 18.28 17.09 -17.23
C SER A 155 19.04 15.76 -17.31
N LYS A 156 20.29 15.75 -16.82
CA LYS A 156 21.13 14.55 -16.71
C LYS A 156 21.76 14.49 -15.33
N GLN A 157 21.98 13.28 -14.83
CA GLN A 157 22.77 13.01 -13.65
C GLN A 157 24.28 12.99 -14.01
N GLU A 158 25.14 12.95 -13.02
CA GLU A 158 26.61 12.91 -13.23
C GLU A 158 27.07 11.68 -14.03
N ASP A 159 26.38 10.55 -13.90
CA ASP A 159 26.67 9.32 -14.64
C ASP A 159 26.10 9.31 -16.07
N GLY A 160 25.43 10.40 -16.47
CA GLY A 160 24.82 10.56 -17.81
C GLY A 160 23.41 9.99 -17.94
N SER A 161 22.86 9.34 -16.92
CA SER A 161 21.46 8.91 -16.89
C SER A 161 20.51 10.11 -16.87
N ASP A 162 19.21 9.86 -17.11
CA ASP A 162 18.20 10.92 -17.11
C ASP A 162 18.02 11.50 -15.70
N GLY A 163 17.85 12.81 -15.62
CA GLY A 163 17.73 13.53 -14.36
C GLY A 163 16.36 13.38 -13.74
N TRP A 164 16.33 13.41 -12.41
CA TRP A 164 15.10 13.35 -11.63
C TRP A 164 14.48 14.73 -11.43
N TYR A 165 13.17 14.75 -11.20
CA TYR A 165 12.52 15.90 -10.57
C TYR A 165 12.95 15.99 -9.11
N ASN A 166 13.12 17.20 -8.58
CA ASN A 166 13.17 17.37 -7.14
C ASN A 166 11.75 17.28 -6.54
N TYR A 167 11.66 17.18 -5.20
CA TYR A 167 10.37 17.00 -4.51
C TYR A 167 9.34 18.09 -4.82
N GLU A 168 9.75 19.34 -4.94
CA GLU A 168 8.86 20.47 -5.26
C GLU A 168 8.39 20.47 -6.72
N GLU A 169 9.27 20.08 -7.63
CA GLU A 169 8.95 19.91 -9.03
C GLU A 169 8.02 18.72 -9.24
N LEU A 170 8.31 17.61 -8.55
CA LEU A 170 7.48 16.41 -8.56
C LEU A 170 6.03 16.72 -8.12
N ALA A 171 5.86 17.50 -7.07
CA ALA A 171 4.52 17.89 -6.60
C ALA A 171 3.66 18.54 -7.70
N LYS A 172 4.28 19.37 -8.55
CA LYS A 172 3.59 20.07 -9.65
C LYS A 172 3.10 19.14 -10.75
N GLU A 173 3.85 18.07 -11.01
CA GLU A 173 3.52 17.08 -12.04
C GLU A 173 2.59 15.97 -11.51
N LEU A 174 2.86 15.49 -10.29
CA LEU A 174 2.17 14.36 -9.71
C LEU A 174 0.77 14.69 -9.19
N ILE A 175 0.61 15.80 -8.48
CA ILE A 175 -0.67 16.13 -7.82
C ILE A 175 -1.83 16.21 -8.82
N PRO A 176 -1.71 16.87 -10.00
CA PRO A 176 -2.76 16.84 -11.01
C PRO A 176 -3.12 15.41 -11.45
N TRP A 177 -2.12 14.54 -11.65
CA TRP A 177 -2.35 13.13 -12.02
C TRP A 177 -3.16 12.38 -10.95
N LEU A 178 -2.80 12.54 -9.67
CA LEU A 178 -3.52 11.92 -8.57
C LEU A 178 -4.98 12.38 -8.48
N LEU A 179 -5.22 13.67 -8.66
CA LEU A 179 -6.57 14.26 -8.62
C LEU A 179 -7.42 13.79 -9.80
N ASP A 180 -6.87 13.79 -11.01
CA ASP A 180 -7.57 13.35 -12.23
C ASP A 180 -7.96 11.86 -12.16
N HIS A 181 -7.18 11.05 -11.43
CA HIS A 181 -7.44 9.62 -11.21
C HIS A 181 -8.16 9.32 -9.90
N HIS A 182 -8.59 10.34 -9.15
CA HIS A 182 -9.30 10.20 -7.87
C HIS A 182 -8.56 9.34 -6.84
N PHE A 183 -7.22 9.37 -6.82
CA PHE A 183 -6.46 8.83 -5.72
C PHE A 183 -6.60 9.72 -4.49
N THR A 184 -6.67 9.11 -3.31
CA THR A 184 -6.80 9.81 -2.04
C THR A 184 -5.47 9.99 -1.34
N HIS A 185 -4.55 9.07 -1.58
CA HIS A 185 -3.22 9.05 -0.99
C HIS A 185 -2.18 8.63 -2.02
N VAL A 186 -0.96 9.10 -1.83
CA VAL A 186 0.23 8.56 -2.48
C VAL A 186 1.05 7.79 -1.44
N GLU A 187 1.48 6.58 -1.79
CA GLU A 187 2.42 5.77 -1.02
C GLU A 187 3.75 5.76 -1.76
N LEU A 188 4.78 6.25 -1.09
CA LEU A 188 6.11 6.40 -1.68
C LEU A 188 6.96 5.21 -1.27
N LEU A 189 7.51 4.46 -2.26
CA LEU A 189 8.55 3.47 -1.98
C LEU A 189 9.64 4.11 -1.12
N PRO A 190 10.43 3.34 -0.33
CA PRO A 190 11.23 3.90 0.74
C PRO A 190 12.10 5.08 0.30
N LEU A 191 11.83 6.25 0.88
CA LEU A 191 12.62 7.47 0.69
C LEU A 191 13.68 7.66 1.77
N ALA A 192 13.82 6.75 2.72
CA ALA A 192 14.96 6.70 3.61
C ALA A 192 16.25 6.52 2.78
N GLU A 193 17.36 7.16 3.19
CA GLU A 193 18.60 7.12 2.40
C GLU A 193 19.14 5.70 2.26
N HIS A 194 19.63 5.38 1.07
CA HIS A 194 20.10 4.05 0.68
C HIS A 194 21.23 4.15 -0.35
N PRO A 195 22.20 3.20 -0.35
CA PRO A 195 23.41 3.31 -1.17
C PRO A 195 23.19 2.88 -2.63
N PHE A 196 22.18 2.05 -2.90
CA PHE A 196 22.00 1.36 -4.17
C PHE A 196 20.61 1.57 -4.76
N ASP A 197 20.52 2.19 -5.94
CA ASP A 197 19.23 2.50 -6.59
C ASP A 197 18.39 1.26 -6.88
N GLY A 198 19.02 0.17 -7.30
CA GLY A 198 18.35 -1.11 -7.57
C GLY A 198 17.80 -1.81 -6.33
N SER A 199 18.00 -1.26 -5.13
CA SER A 199 17.29 -1.70 -3.92
C SER A 199 15.93 -1.03 -3.75
N TRP A 200 15.61 -0.03 -4.57
CA TRP A 200 14.37 0.76 -4.53
C TRP A 200 14.13 1.47 -3.19
N GLY A 201 15.18 1.57 -2.36
CA GLY A 201 15.14 2.11 -1.00
C GLY A 201 15.05 1.05 0.10
N TYR A 202 14.78 -0.22 -0.22
CA TYR A 202 14.61 -1.28 0.79
C TYR A 202 15.92 -1.69 1.49
N GLN A 203 17.10 -1.31 0.98
CA GLN A 203 18.38 -1.51 1.66
C GLN A 203 18.82 -0.19 2.33
N THR A 204 18.11 0.20 3.37
CA THR A 204 18.27 1.49 4.06
C THR A 204 19.60 1.59 4.80
N THR A 205 20.27 2.75 4.70
CA THR A 205 21.44 3.13 5.51
C THR A 205 21.14 4.32 6.43
N GLY A 206 20.23 5.23 6.04
CA GLY A 206 19.91 6.45 6.80
C GLY A 206 18.43 6.55 7.12
N TYR A 207 18.00 6.00 8.26
CA TYR A 207 16.59 5.90 8.66
C TYR A 207 15.90 7.24 8.95
N PHE A 208 16.70 8.28 9.26
CA PHE A 208 16.21 9.63 9.57
C PHE A 208 16.45 10.63 8.45
N SER A 209 17.13 10.21 7.37
CA SER A 209 17.40 11.04 6.21
C SER A 209 16.42 10.74 5.09
N VAL A 210 15.69 11.74 4.62
CA VAL A 210 15.05 11.63 3.32
C VAL A 210 16.14 11.60 2.24
N THR A 211 16.05 10.69 1.27
CA THR A 211 17.10 10.51 0.26
C THR A 211 17.41 11.81 -0.48
N SER A 212 18.69 12.10 -0.60
CA SER A 212 19.22 13.28 -1.30
C SER A 212 19.07 13.22 -2.82
N ARG A 213 18.66 12.08 -3.39
CA ARG A 213 18.41 11.89 -4.83
C ARG A 213 17.45 12.92 -5.39
N TYR A 214 16.42 13.24 -4.63
CA TYR A 214 15.30 14.07 -5.09
C TYR A 214 15.25 15.42 -4.38
N GLY A 215 16.31 15.79 -3.67
CA GLY A 215 16.41 17.10 -3.05
C GLY A 215 16.69 17.08 -1.56
N THR A 216 16.27 18.14 -0.87
CA THR A 216 16.54 18.38 0.54
C THR A 216 15.35 17.97 1.44
N PRO A 217 15.58 17.79 2.76
CA PRO A 217 14.51 17.61 3.73
C PRO A 217 13.41 18.69 3.66
N ALA A 218 13.79 19.96 3.48
CA ALA A 218 12.84 21.06 3.35
C ALA A 218 11.96 20.94 2.08
N GLN A 219 12.54 20.49 0.97
CA GLN A 219 11.78 20.26 -0.26
C GLN A 219 10.80 19.09 -0.11
N PHE A 220 11.17 18.02 0.62
CA PHE A 220 10.24 16.93 0.91
C PHE A 220 9.09 17.39 1.82
N ALA A 221 9.37 18.17 2.87
CA ALA A 221 8.33 18.79 3.67
C ALA A 221 7.40 19.67 2.82
N GLY A 222 7.96 20.42 1.87
CA GLY A 222 7.20 21.21 0.88
C GLY A 222 6.31 20.34 -0.02
N PHE A 223 6.78 19.17 -0.44
CA PHE A 223 5.99 18.18 -1.20
C PHE A 223 4.78 17.69 -0.40
N VAL A 224 5.00 17.26 0.86
CA VAL A 224 3.91 16.81 1.73
C VAL A 224 2.88 17.92 1.95
N ASN A 225 3.35 19.13 2.27
CA ASN A 225 2.48 20.30 2.44
C ASN A 225 1.65 20.61 1.17
N ALA A 226 2.25 20.48 -0.02
CA ALA A 226 1.54 20.67 -1.29
C ALA A 226 0.45 19.60 -1.51
N CYS A 227 0.74 18.33 -1.20
CA CYS A 227 -0.23 17.24 -1.25
C CYS A 227 -1.42 17.51 -0.32
N HIS A 228 -1.16 17.88 0.94
CA HIS A 228 -2.20 18.18 1.95
C HIS A 228 -3.12 19.32 1.53
N ARG A 229 -2.55 20.39 0.98
CA ARG A 229 -3.32 21.53 0.47
C ARG A 229 -4.29 21.14 -0.64
N MET A 230 -3.96 20.12 -1.41
CA MET A 230 -4.80 19.60 -2.49
C MET A 230 -5.68 18.41 -2.05
N GLY A 231 -5.60 18.01 -0.79
CA GLY A 231 -6.43 16.95 -0.24
C GLY A 231 -5.93 15.53 -0.52
N ILE A 232 -4.63 15.38 -0.75
CA ILE A 232 -3.94 14.10 -0.94
C ILE A 232 -3.10 13.81 0.29
N GLY A 233 -3.28 12.62 0.88
CA GLY A 233 -2.42 12.14 1.97
C GLY A 233 -1.13 11.52 1.44
N VAL A 234 -0.11 11.47 2.29
CA VAL A 234 1.20 10.89 1.97
C VAL A 234 1.52 9.77 2.94
N ILE A 235 1.70 8.55 2.42
CA ILE A 235 2.10 7.36 3.17
C ILE A 235 3.56 7.07 2.85
N MET A 236 4.34 6.79 3.90
CA MET A 236 5.75 6.46 3.77
C MET A 236 5.97 4.97 3.89
N ASP A 237 6.67 4.38 2.93
CA ASP A 237 7.12 2.99 3.05
C ASP A 237 8.34 2.91 3.98
N PHE A 238 8.27 2.06 4.99
CA PHE A 238 9.23 1.96 6.08
C PHE A 238 9.70 0.51 6.24
N VAL A 239 11.01 0.33 6.37
CA VAL A 239 11.66 -0.99 6.44
C VAL A 239 12.12 -1.29 7.88
N PRO A 240 11.27 -1.79 8.79
CA PRO A 240 11.64 -2.03 10.17
C PRO A 240 12.34 -3.37 10.38
N VAL A 241 12.53 -4.18 9.33
CA VAL A 241 12.96 -5.58 9.43
C VAL A 241 14.45 -5.75 9.26
N HIS A 242 15.04 -5.07 8.28
CA HIS A 242 16.44 -5.21 7.95
C HIS A 242 17.04 -3.90 7.45
N PHE A 243 18.37 -3.84 7.36
CA PHE A 243 19.13 -2.68 6.90
C PHE A 243 20.36 -3.12 6.07
N ALA A 244 20.90 -2.19 5.28
CA ALA A 244 22.05 -2.45 4.42
C ALA A 244 23.30 -2.85 5.22
N ALA A 245 24.02 -3.87 4.76
CA ALA A 245 25.22 -4.41 5.42
C ALA A 245 26.49 -3.56 5.16
N ASN A 246 26.34 -2.27 4.83
CA ASN A 246 27.44 -1.36 4.55
C ASN A 246 28.27 -1.07 5.79
N ALA A 247 29.60 -1.17 5.65
CA ALA A 247 30.53 -0.93 6.74
C ALA A 247 30.55 0.52 7.24
N ASP A 248 30.15 1.48 6.42
CA ASP A 248 30.04 2.89 6.76
C ASP A 248 28.70 3.27 7.40
N ALA A 249 27.77 2.32 7.58
CA ALA A 249 26.46 2.50 8.17
C ALA A 249 26.28 1.74 9.49
N LEU A 250 25.09 1.12 9.70
CA LEU A 250 24.72 0.51 11.00
C LEU A 250 25.44 -0.82 11.31
N ALA A 251 25.84 -1.59 10.30
CA ALA A 251 26.41 -2.92 10.49
C ALA A 251 27.69 -2.86 11.35
N LYS A 252 27.69 -3.58 12.48
CA LYS A 252 28.78 -3.57 13.48
C LYS A 252 29.23 -2.15 13.86
N PHE A 253 28.29 -1.26 14.11
CA PHE A 253 28.53 0.17 14.21
C PHE A 253 29.65 0.54 15.18
N ASP A 254 29.72 -0.07 16.36
CA ASP A 254 30.71 0.17 17.39
C ASP A 254 31.73 -0.97 17.57
N GLY A 255 31.88 -1.81 16.53
CA GLY A 255 32.72 -3.02 16.55
C GLY A 255 32.01 -4.24 17.17
N THR A 256 30.77 -4.09 17.62
CA THR A 256 29.89 -5.17 18.06
C THR A 256 28.68 -5.29 17.16
N HIS A 257 27.90 -6.37 17.28
CA HIS A 257 26.58 -6.47 16.64
C HIS A 257 25.57 -5.58 17.39
N LEU A 258 25.69 -4.25 17.19
CA LEU A 258 24.94 -3.27 17.97
C LEU A 258 23.47 -3.22 17.59
N TYR A 259 23.16 -3.22 16.29
CA TYR A 259 21.81 -3.13 15.76
C TYR A 259 21.26 -4.49 15.31
N GLU A 260 22.13 -5.40 14.88
CA GLU A 260 21.77 -6.71 14.33
C GLU A 260 21.95 -7.85 15.33
N TYR A 261 21.35 -9.02 15.05
CA TYR A 261 21.62 -10.23 15.80
C TYR A 261 23.03 -10.75 15.55
N ASP A 262 23.67 -11.26 16.60
CA ASP A 262 24.96 -11.97 16.54
C ASP A 262 24.74 -13.48 16.39
N SER A 263 24.14 -13.90 15.27
CA SER A 263 23.84 -15.30 14.98
C SER A 263 23.45 -15.50 13.50
N ASP A 264 23.08 -16.73 13.11
CA ASP A 264 22.60 -17.09 11.78
C ASP A 264 21.36 -16.30 11.34
N VAL A 265 20.53 -15.83 12.29
CA VAL A 265 19.36 -14.99 11.99
C VAL A 265 19.71 -13.51 11.80
N GLY A 266 20.98 -13.13 12.00
CA GLY A 266 21.46 -11.74 11.83
C GLY A 266 21.55 -11.28 10.38
N HIS A 267 21.39 -12.18 9.41
CA HIS A 267 21.44 -11.87 7.98
C HIS A 267 20.15 -12.31 7.27
N SER A 268 19.69 -11.48 6.34
CA SER A 268 18.57 -11.83 5.47
C SER A 268 19.04 -12.56 4.21
N GLU A 269 18.10 -13.15 3.48
CA GLU A 269 18.34 -13.74 2.16
C GLU A 269 18.73 -12.70 1.09
N TRP A 270 18.47 -11.40 1.35
CA TRP A 270 18.82 -10.28 0.47
C TRP A 270 20.23 -9.71 0.75
N GLY A 271 21.02 -10.35 1.61
CA GLY A 271 22.37 -9.89 1.97
C GLY A 271 22.37 -8.68 2.90
N THR A 272 21.28 -8.39 3.57
CA THR A 272 21.12 -7.31 4.55
C THR A 272 21.24 -7.84 5.99
N CYS A 273 21.37 -6.96 6.97
CA CYS A 273 21.40 -7.29 8.39
C CYS A 273 19.99 -7.20 8.98
N ASN A 274 19.59 -8.16 9.82
CA ASN A 274 18.30 -8.16 10.51
C ASN A 274 18.41 -7.48 11.87
N PHE A 275 17.48 -6.59 12.20
CA PHE A 275 17.43 -5.89 13.48
C PHE A 275 17.23 -6.82 14.66
N ASN A 276 17.97 -6.56 15.75
CA ASN A 276 17.83 -7.29 17.02
C ASN A 276 16.76 -6.65 17.91
N TYR A 277 15.53 -7.13 17.85
CA TYR A 277 14.40 -6.61 18.63
C TYR A 277 14.44 -6.93 20.14
N TYR A 278 15.37 -7.79 20.56
CA TYR A 278 15.62 -8.02 22.01
C TYR A 278 16.49 -6.93 22.62
N ARG A 279 17.13 -6.10 21.80
CA ARG A 279 17.85 -4.90 22.25
C ARG A 279 16.89 -3.71 22.25
N ARG A 280 16.58 -3.21 23.43
CA ARG A 280 15.56 -2.18 23.62
C ARG A 280 15.90 -0.87 22.93
N GLU A 281 17.16 -0.50 22.91
CA GLU A 281 17.66 0.71 22.24
C GLU A 281 17.44 0.64 20.72
N VAL A 282 17.51 -0.56 20.13
CA VAL A 282 17.17 -0.79 18.71
C VAL A 282 15.67 -0.59 18.48
N CYS A 283 14.83 -1.05 19.40
CA CYS A 283 13.40 -0.76 19.33
C CYS A 283 13.13 0.75 19.37
N SER A 284 13.81 1.48 20.28
CA SER A 284 13.71 2.94 20.37
C SER A 284 14.24 3.67 19.13
N PHE A 285 15.30 3.14 18.50
CA PHE A 285 15.80 3.65 17.24
C PHE A 285 14.73 3.57 16.15
N LEU A 286 14.10 2.40 15.98
CA LEU A 286 13.05 2.18 14.96
C LEU A 286 11.76 2.96 15.29
N ASN A 287 11.35 3.02 16.57
CA ASN A 287 10.22 3.84 17.01
C ASN A 287 10.44 5.32 16.66
N SER A 288 11.65 5.83 16.94
CA SER A 288 12.01 7.22 16.65
C SER A 288 12.09 7.50 15.15
N ALA A 289 12.57 6.54 14.35
CA ALA A 289 12.61 6.67 12.90
C ALA A 289 11.20 6.74 12.31
N ALA A 290 10.29 5.86 12.74
CA ALA A 290 8.89 5.92 12.32
C ALA A 290 8.22 7.24 12.76
N ALA A 291 8.49 7.68 13.98
CA ALA A 291 7.95 8.93 14.53
C ALA A 291 8.41 10.17 13.76
N LEU A 292 9.63 10.20 13.26
CA LEU A 292 10.14 11.34 12.46
C LEU A 292 9.27 11.63 11.25
N TRP A 293 8.87 10.60 10.52
CA TRP A 293 8.02 10.76 9.33
C TRP A 293 6.65 11.34 9.69
N MET A 294 6.09 10.96 10.84
CA MET A 294 4.79 11.45 11.32
C MET A 294 4.86 12.84 11.94
N ASP A 295 5.91 13.11 12.73
CA ASP A 295 6.06 14.32 13.53
C ASP A 295 6.64 15.49 12.75
N VAL A 296 7.72 15.23 11.99
CA VAL A 296 8.51 16.28 11.32
C VAL A 296 8.01 16.53 9.90
N TYR A 297 7.66 15.45 9.18
CA TYR A 297 7.21 15.56 7.78
C TYR A 297 5.70 15.52 7.62
N HIS A 298 4.94 15.38 8.71
CA HIS A 298 3.47 15.31 8.69
C HIS A 298 2.89 14.20 7.81
N CYS A 299 3.63 13.11 7.55
CA CYS A 299 3.09 11.99 6.81
C CYS A 299 1.78 11.48 7.42
N ASP A 300 0.88 10.95 6.57
CA ASP A 300 -0.44 10.48 6.98
C ASP A 300 -0.45 9.03 7.39
N GLY A 301 0.60 8.32 7.09
CA GLY A 301 0.70 6.91 7.44
C GLY A 301 2.06 6.30 7.13
N ILE A 302 2.18 5.06 7.55
CA ILE A 302 3.36 4.22 7.34
C ILE A 302 2.92 2.85 6.85
N ARG A 303 3.43 2.43 5.70
CA ARG A 303 3.40 1.03 5.29
C ARG A 303 4.67 0.36 5.80
N MET A 304 4.53 -0.74 6.50
CA MET A 304 5.67 -1.51 7.02
C MET A 304 5.96 -2.71 6.13
N ASP A 305 7.14 -2.65 5.53
CA ASP A 305 7.68 -3.63 4.60
C ASP A 305 7.94 -4.97 5.25
N ALA A 306 7.60 -6.06 4.55
CA ALA A 306 8.01 -7.44 4.80
C ALA A 306 7.91 -7.89 6.27
N ILE A 307 6.87 -7.45 7.02
CA ILE A 307 6.77 -7.79 8.45
C ILE A 307 6.68 -9.30 8.71
N SER A 308 6.31 -10.10 7.71
CA SER A 308 6.37 -11.56 7.76
C SER A 308 7.75 -12.07 8.19
N ARG A 309 8.83 -11.39 7.74
CA ARG A 309 10.22 -11.72 8.09
C ARG A 309 10.58 -11.37 9.54
N ALA A 310 9.82 -10.47 10.15
CA ALA A 310 9.94 -10.15 11.56
C ALA A 310 9.05 -11.06 12.43
N LEU A 311 7.80 -11.32 12.03
CA LEU A 311 6.84 -12.12 12.79
C LEU A 311 7.32 -13.56 13.03
N TYR A 312 7.91 -14.17 12.01
CA TYR A 312 8.53 -15.49 12.12
C TYR A 312 10.03 -15.37 11.89
N TRP A 313 10.82 -16.22 12.56
CA TRP A 313 12.25 -16.24 12.34
C TRP A 313 12.58 -16.46 10.86
N GLN A 314 13.19 -15.43 10.22
CA GLN A 314 13.49 -15.39 8.78
C GLN A 314 12.27 -15.62 7.88
N GLY A 315 11.07 -15.29 8.35
CA GLY A 315 9.81 -15.45 7.62
C GLY A 315 9.30 -16.87 7.47
N ASP A 316 9.93 -17.84 8.14
CA ASP A 316 9.53 -19.25 8.09
C ASP A 316 8.70 -19.63 9.33
N PRO A 317 7.39 -19.91 9.19
CA PRO A 317 6.54 -20.35 10.30
C PRO A 317 7.07 -21.60 11.03
N ASN A 318 7.83 -22.48 10.34
CA ASN A 318 8.39 -23.68 10.95
C ASN A 318 9.54 -23.37 11.92
N ARG A 319 10.17 -22.21 11.79
CA ARG A 319 11.20 -21.72 12.72
C ARG A 319 10.60 -21.09 13.98
N GLY A 320 9.28 -20.93 14.03
CA GLY A 320 8.56 -20.35 15.15
C GLY A 320 8.46 -18.82 15.12
N VAL A 321 7.68 -18.28 16.01
CA VAL A 321 7.42 -16.85 16.16
C VAL A 321 8.63 -16.15 16.78
N ASN A 322 9.00 -15.00 16.24
CA ASN A 322 9.96 -14.09 16.87
C ASN A 322 9.23 -13.17 17.85
N GLU A 323 9.12 -13.59 19.09
CA GLU A 323 8.41 -12.85 20.14
C GLU A 323 8.98 -11.43 20.36
N GLY A 324 10.30 -11.26 20.16
CA GLY A 324 10.94 -9.94 20.24
C GLY A 324 10.38 -8.98 19.21
N ALA A 325 10.24 -9.43 17.95
CA ALA A 325 9.69 -8.63 16.87
C ALA A 325 8.19 -8.38 17.03
N VAL A 326 7.41 -9.39 17.43
CA VAL A 326 5.96 -9.22 17.68
C VAL A 326 5.72 -8.19 18.78
N ASN A 327 6.49 -8.24 19.88
CA ASN A 327 6.40 -7.27 20.97
C ASN A 327 6.83 -5.86 20.52
N PHE A 328 7.88 -5.77 19.69
CA PHE A 328 8.30 -4.51 19.10
C PHE A 328 7.20 -3.90 18.23
N LEU A 329 6.63 -4.66 17.28
CA LEU A 329 5.56 -4.17 16.40
C LEU A 329 4.30 -3.74 17.17
N ARG A 330 3.95 -4.47 18.23
CA ARG A 330 2.86 -4.07 19.13
C ARG A 330 3.14 -2.75 19.84
N SER A 331 4.35 -2.59 20.38
CA SER A 331 4.78 -1.35 21.05
C SER A 331 4.83 -0.18 20.07
N LEU A 332 5.40 -0.39 18.88
CA LEU A 332 5.46 0.62 17.82
C LEU A 332 4.06 1.07 17.42
N ASN A 333 3.17 0.14 17.04
CA ASN A 333 1.81 0.48 16.61
C ASN A 333 0.99 1.12 17.74
N HIS A 334 1.14 0.67 18.98
CA HIS A 334 0.50 1.29 20.12
C HIS A 334 0.95 2.74 20.29
N GLY A 335 2.26 2.98 20.32
CA GLY A 335 2.83 4.31 20.49
C GLY A 335 2.53 5.27 19.34
N LEU A 336 2.51 4.77 18.10
CA LEU A 336 2.09 5.55 16.91
C LEU A 336 0.60 5.92 17.01
N ASN A 337 -0.27 4.97 17.38
CA ASN A 337 -1.71 5.22 17.52
C ASN A 337 -2.05 6.19 18.67
N GLU A 338 -1.28 6.20 19.76
CA GLU A 338 -1.48 7.16 20.83
C GLU A 338 -1.07 8.58 20.44
N ARG A 339 0.02 8.73 19.69
CA ARG A 339 0.56 10.05 19.29
C ARG A 339 -0.14 10.61 18.07
N TRP A 340 -0.41 9.76 17.09
CA TRP A 340 -1.07 10.12 15.82
C TRP A 340 -2.28 9.20 15.56
N PRO A 341 -3.38 9.36 16.31
CA PRO A 341 -4.54 8.46 16.25
C PRO A 341 -5.26 8.46 14.89
N THR A 342 -5.01 9.46 14.07
CA THR A 342 -5.55 9.59 12.71
C THR A 342 -4.63 9.02 11.63
N GLY A 343 -3.40 8.63 11.98
CA GLY A 343 -2.44 8.03 11.06
C GLY A 343 -2.86 6.63 10.60
N ILE A 344 -2.50 6.25 9.38
CA ILE A 344 -2.79 4.95 8.76
C ILE A 344 -1.54 4.08 8.84
N TYR A 345 -1.64 2.93 9.50
CA TYR A 345 -0.52 1.99 9.65
C TYR A 345 -0.85 0.69 8.95
N THR A 346 -0.14 0.40 7.84
CA THR A 346 -0.42 -0.73 6.95
C THR A 346 0.69 -1.77 7.04
N ALA A 347 0.29 -3.04 7.05
CA ALA A 347 1.20 -4.18 7.08
C ALA A 347 1.29 -4.87 5.71
N GLU A 348 2.50 -5.08 5.22
CA GLU A 348 2.76 -6.12 4.23
C GLU A 348 3.10 -7.43 4.94
N ASP A 349 2.18 -8.37 4.91
CA ASP A 349 2.36 -9.70 5.49
C ASP A 349 1.76 -10.77 4.59
N SER A 350 2.61 -11.66 4.10
CA SER A 350 2.23 -12.79 3.24
C SER A 350 1.91 -14.07 4.03
N THR A 351 1.93 -14.02 5.37
CA THR A 351 1.72 -15.18 6.23
C THR A 351 0.28 -15.26 6.76
N ASN A 352 0.00 -16.39 7.40
CA ASN A 352 -1.25 -16.61 8.12
C ASN A 352 -1.19 -16.19 9.60
N PHE A 353 -0.27 -15.30 9.96
CA PHE A 353 -0.21 -14.75 11.31
C PHE A 353 -1.54 -14.05 11.64
N LEU A 354 -2.08 -14.38 12.81
CA LEU A 354 -3.43 -13.94 13.18
C LEU A 354 -3.42 -12.59 13.90
N LYS A 355 -4.53 -11.85 13.78
CA LYS A 355 -4.75 -10.59 14.49
C LYS A 355 -3.75 -9.49 14.13
N VAL A 356 -3.29 -9.44 12.88
CA VAL A 356 -2.38 -8.38 12.42
C VAL A 356 -3.06 -7.02 12.56
N THR A 357 -4.34 -6.91 12.20
CA THR A 357 -5.12 -5.66 12.27
C THR A 357 -5.98 -5.51 13.52
N ALA A 358 -5.97 -6.51 14.40
CA ALA A 358 -6.67 -6.39 15.67
C ALA A 358 -5.93 -5.40 16.60
N PRO A 359 -6.66 -4.58 17.39
CA PRO A 359 -6.04 -3.67 18.36
C PRO A 359 -5.15 -4.40 19.38
N THR A 360 -4.07 -3.75 19.81
CA THR A 360 -3.11 -4.31 20.76
C THR A 360 -3.73 -4.74 22.09
N ARG A 361 -4.79 -4.03 22.56
CA ARG A 361 -5.57 -4.41 23.75
C ARG A 361 -6.31 -5.76 23.64
N TYR A 362 -6.40 -6.34 22.45
CA TYR A 362 -6.98 -7.66 22.19
C TYR A 362 -5.93 -8.66 21.68
N ASP A 363 -4.69 -8.48 22.08
CA ASP A 363 -3.51 -9.26 21.67
C ASP A 363 -3.23 -9.21 20.15
N GLY A 364 -3.72 -8.17 19.48
CA GLY A 364 -3.39 -7.91 18.08
C GLY A 364 -2.04 -7.22 17.91
N VAL A 365 -1.56 -7.16 16.66
CA VAL A 365 -0.34 -6.43 16.34
C VAL A 365 -0.60 -4.92 16.23
N GLY A 366 -1.85 -4.51 15.93
CA GLY A 366 -2.30 -3.12 16.00
C GLY A 366 -2.21 -2.34 14.70
N PHE A 367 -2.02 -2.98 13.56
CA PHE A 367 -2.10 -2.33 12.26
C PHE A 367 -3.54 -1.91 11.92
N ASP A 368 -3.68 -0.92 11.05
CA ASP A 368 -4.98 -0.48 10.56
C ASP A 368 -5.46 -1.31 9.38
N TYR A 369 -4.54 -1.69 8.51
CA TYR A 369 -4.81 -2.51 7.33
C TYR A 369 -3.68 -3.52 7.10
N LYS A 370 -4.04 -4.60 6.41
CA LYS A 370 -3.10 -5.61 5.92
C LYS A 370 -3.30 -5.79 4.42
N TRP A 371 -2.24 -5.86 3.64
CA TRP A 371 -2.32 -6.23 2.23
C TRP A 371 -2.91 -7.63 2.06
N ASP A 372 -3.91 -7.78 1.18
CA ASP A 372 -4.50 -9.07 0.84
C ASP A 372 -3.70 -9.76 -0.28
N MET A 373 -2.57 -10.34 0.10
CA MET A 373 -1.72 -11.10 -0.83
C MET A 373 -2.43 -12.34 -1.38
N GLY A 374 -3.33 -12.95 -0.60
CA GLY A 374 -4.13 -14.10 -1.04
C GLY A 374 -5.09 -13.74 -2.17
N TRP A 375 -5.87 -12.67 -2.00
CA TRP A 375 -6.74 -12.13 -3.04
C TRP A 375 -5.96 -11.77 -4.31
N MET A 376 -4.81 -11.13 -4.15
CA MET A 376 -3.98 -10.70 -5.26
C MET A 376 -3.49 -11.88 -6.09
N HIS A 377 -2.84 -12.88 -5.47
CA HIS A 377 -2.35 -14.07 -6.17
C HIS A 377 -3.49 -14.85 -6.83
N ASP A 378 -4.58 -15.13 -6.11
CA ASP A 378 -5.72 -15.86 -6.65
C ASP A 378 -6.38 -15.14 -7.83
N THR A 379 -6.51 -13.81 -7.75
CA THR A 379 -7.07 -13.00 -8.83
C THR A 379 -6.19 -13.03 -10.07
N LEU A 380 -4.89 -12.79 -9.94
CA LEU A 380 -3.96 -12.80 -11.06
C LEU A 380 -3.87 -14.18 -11.72
N ASP A 381 -3.80 -15.24 -10.93
CA ASP A 381 -3.81 -16.62 -11.42
C ASP A 381 -5.10 -16.98 -12.15
N TYR A 382 -6.25 -16.52 -11.62
CA TYR A 382 -7.54 -16.76 -12.29
C TYR A 382 -7.57 -16.12 -13.68
N PHE A 383 -7.17 -14.86 -13.79
CA PHE A 383 -7.17 -14.14 -15.06
C PHE A 383 -6.06 -14.62 -16.03
N ALA A 384 -5.01 -15.25 -15.52
CA ALA A 384 -3.99 -15.92 -16.33
C ALA A 384 -4.47 -17.30 -16.86
N THR A 385 -5.54 -17.86 -16.28
CA THR A 385 -6.09 -19.17 -16.65
C THR A 385 -6.84 -19.10 -17.98
N PRO A 386 -6.64 -20.05 -18.93
CA PRO A 386 -7.41 -20.17 -20.16
C PRO A 386 -8.90 -20.23 -19.90
N PHE A 387 -9.73 -19.60 -20.77
CA PHE A 387 -11.18 -19.52 -20.58
C PHE A 387 -11.84 -20.89 -20.33
N GLY A 388 -11.46 -21.91 -21.09
CA GLY A 388 -12.00 -23.28 -20.93
C GLY A 388 -11.63 -23.95 -19.60
N GLU A 389 -10.61 -23.49 -18.90
CA GLU A 389 -10.14 -24.05 -17.62
C GLU A 389 -10.68 -23.25 -16.40
N ARG A 390 -11.19 -22.05 -16.60
CA ARG A 390 -11.75 -21.19 -15.53
C ARG A 390 -12.84 -21.85 -14.67
N PRO A 391 -13.71 -22.72 -15.22
CA PRO A 391 -14.63 -23.46 -14.38
C PRO A 391 -13.97 -24.24 -13.23
N ASN A 392 -12.75 -24.74 -13.43
CA ASN A 392 -11.98 -25.46 -12.41
C ASN A 392 -11.27 -24.49 -11.43
N ALA A 393 -11.02 -23.25 -11.87
CA ALA A 393 -10.36 -22.21 -11.08
C ALA A 393 -11.35 -21.24 -10.38
N TYR A 394 -12.67 -21.47 -10.47
CA TYR A 394 -13.70 -20.53 -9.97
C TYR A 394 -13.51 -20.18 -8.49
N GLY A 395 -12.98 -21.11 -7.71
CA GLY A 395 -12.67 -20.91 -6.30
C GLY A 395 -11.76 -19.71 -6.04
N LYS A 396 -10.84 -19.41 -6.95
CA LYS A 396 -9.91 -18.27 -6.83
C LYS A 396 -10.61 -16.90 -6.79
N ILE A 397 -11.81 -16.79 -7.38
CA ILE A 397 -12.60 -15.54 -7.29
C ILE A 397 -13.40 -15.46 -5.99
N VAL A 398 -13.89 -16.58 -5.48
CA VAL A 398 -14.83 -16.55 -4.35
C VAL A 398 -14.14 -16.78 -2.99
N PHE A 399 -12.93 -17.35 -2.99
CA PHE A 399 -12.26 -17.79 -1.77
C PHE A 399 -11.90 -16.63 -0.83
N SER A 400 -11.53 -15.47 -1.35
CA SER A 400 -11.21 -14.29 -0.52
C SER A 400 -12.31 -13.95 0.48
N MET A 401 -13.59 -14.09 0.09
CA MET A 401 -14.71 -13.79 0.97
C MET A 401 -14.91 -14.79 2.11
N HIS A 402 -14.20 -15.94 2.11
CA HIS A 402 -14.21 -16.87 3.24
C HIS A 402 -13.36 -16.39 4.42
N TYR A 403 -12.35 -15.55 4.16
CA TYR A 403 -11.44 -15.04 5.19
C TYR A 403 -11.44 -13.52 5.31
N PHE A 404 -12.04 -12.80 4.37
CA PHE A 404 -11.97 -11.33 4.28
C PHE A 404 -12.28 -10.62 5.61
N TYR A 405 -13.21 -11.12 6.39
CA TYR A 405 -13.61 -10.49 7.66
C TYR A 405 -12.75 -10.89 8.86
N ASN A 406 -11.68 -11.65 8.67
CA ASN A 406 -10.72 -11.99 9.73
C ASN A 406 -9.74 -10.84 10.01
N GLU A 407 -9.45 -10.00 9.01
CA GLU A 407 -8.57 -8.85 9.07
C GLU A 407 -9.20 -7.66 8.34
N LEU A 408 -8.60 -6.49 8.47
CA LEU A 408 -8.98 -5.31 7.69
C LEU A 408 -8.09 -5.23 6.45
N TYR A 409 -8.53 -5.88 5.38
CA TYR A 409 -7.72 -6.04 4.18
C TYR A 409 -7.71 -4.82 3.28
N LEU A 410 -6.56 -4.59 2.65
CA LEU A 410 -6.31 -3.67 1.56
C LEU A 410 -5.89 -4.48 0.34
N LEU A 411 -6.60 -4.30 -0.78
CA LEU A 411 -6.32 -5.00 -2.03
C LEU A 411 -5.20 -4.27 -2.76
N ALA A 412 -4.05 -4.94 -2.91
CA ALA A 412 -2.86 -4.36 -3.51
C ALA A 412 -2.53 -5.02 -4.86
N LEU A 413 -2.35 -4.21 -5.89
CA LEU A 413 -1.61 -4.56 -7.10
C LEU A 413 -0.33 -3.72 -7.10
N SER A 414 0.65 -4.17 -6.31
CA SER A 414 1.86 -3.45 -5.94
C SER A 414 2.99 -3.58 -6.97
N HIS A 415 4.09 -2.87 -6.70
CA HIS A 415 5.32 -2.90 -7.50
C HIS A 415 5.89 -4.31 -7.67
N ASP A 416 5.82 -5.16 -6.63
CA ASP A 416 6.36 -6.51 -6.63
C ASP A 416 5.75 -7.41 -7.71
N GLU A 417 4.53 -7.10 -8.16
CA GLU A 417 3.84 -7.92 -9.14
C GLU A 417 4.20 -7.60 -10.59
N VAL A 418 4.98 -6.57 -10.84
CA VAL A 418 5.27 -6.09 -12.20
C VAL A 418 6.78 -6.01 -12.51
N VAL A 419 7.58 -6.80 -11.82
CA VAL A 419 9.05 -6.84 -11.93
C VAL A 419 9.58 -8.29 -12.01
N HIS A 420 10.87 -8.42 -12.28
CA HIS A 420 11.64 -9.68 -12.17
C HIS A 420 11.09 -10.87 -12.96
N GLY A 421 10.57 -10.62 -14.17
CA GLY A 421 10.03 -11.67 -15.04
C GLY A 421 8.63 -12.13 -14.66
N LYS A 422 7.95 -11.43 -13.74
CA LYS A 422 6.56 -11.71 -13.37
C LYS A 422 5.54 -11.22 -14.40
N LYS A 423 5.94 -10.44 -15.40
CA LYS A 423 5.11 -9.71 -16.39
C LYS A 423 4.31 -8.57 -15.74
N THR A 424 3.78 -7.68 -16.57
CA THR A 424 2.85 -6.63 -16.11
C THR A 424 1.45 -7.19 -15.87
N ILE A 425 0.59 -6.42 -15.19
CA ILE A 425 -0.80 -6.86 -14.92
C ILE A 425 -1.51 -7.26 -16.22
N VAL A 426 -1.45 -6.42 -17.26
CA VAL A 426 -2.11 -6.70 -18.55
C VAL A 426 -1.47 -7.89 -19.26
N ASP A 427 -0.16 -8.07 -19.16
CA ASP A 427 0.53 -9.16 -19.88
C ASP A 427 0.34 -10.54 -19.22
N LYS A 428 0.07 -10.59 -17.91
CA LYS A 428 -0.31 -11.81 -17.19
C LYS A 428 -1.64 -12.41 -17.72
N LEU A 429 -2.56 -11.57 -18.21
CA LEU A 429 -3.90 -11.99 -18.60
C LEU A 429 -3.85 -12.96 -19.80
N TRP A 430 -4.73 -13.95 -19.80
CA TRP A 430 -4.82 -14.93 -20.88
C TRP A 430 -5.40 -14.32 -22.15
N GLY A 431 -4.98 -14.85 -23.32
CA GLY A 431 -5.61 -14.59 -24.61
C GLY A 431 -4.88 -13.59 -25.50
N THR A 432 -5.58 -13.16 -26.53
CA THR A 432 -5.13 -12.16 -27.51
C THR A 432 -5.04 -10.77 -26.89
N TYR A 433 -4.40 -9.84 -27.58
CA TYR A 433 -4.32 -8.45 -27.15
C TYR A 433 -5.70 -7.82 -26.84
N ALA A 434 -6.69 -8.04 -27.72
CA ALA A 434 -8.04 -7.50 -27.51
C ALA A 434 -8.72 -8.13 -26.28
N GLU A 435 -8.55 -9.44 -26.08
CA GLU A 435 -9.06 -10.14 -24.89
C GLU A 435 -8.38 -9.67 -23.61
N LYS A 436 -7.06 -9.47 -23.63
CA LYS A 436 -6.33 -8.89 -22.50
C LYS A 436 -6.86 -7.50 -22.14
N CYS A 437 -7.14 -6.65 -23.14
CA CYS A 437 -7.70 -5.32 -22.93
C CYS A 437 -9.09 -5.36 -22.26
N ALA A 438 -9.98 -6.23 -22.71
CA ALA A 438 -11.30 -6.40 -22.11
C ALA A 438 -11.20 -6.95 -20.67
N GLN A 439 -10.37 -7.96 -20.48
CA GLN A 439 -10.15 -8.56 -19.16
C GLN A 439 -9.49 -7.61 -18.18
N LEU A 440 -8.59 -6.72 -18.62
CA LEU A 440 -7.98 -5.73 -17.75
C LEU A 440 -9.04 -4.80 -17.14
N ARG A 441 -10.02 -4.34 -17.94
CA ARG A 441 -11.16 -3.57 -17.43
C ARG A 441 -11.98 -4.37 -16.41
N THR A 442 -12.22 -5.65 -16.68
CA THR A 442 -12.97 -6.55 -15.80
C THR A 442 -12.20 -6.87 -14.51
N LEU A 443 -10.86 -7.05 -14.57
CA LEU A 443 -10.02 -7.26 -13.38
C LEU A 443 -10.08 -6.05 -12.45
N TYR A 444 -9.90 -4.83 -12.98
CA TYR A 444 -10.00 -3.62 -12.17
C TYR A 444 -11.42 -3.36 -11.67
N PHE A 445 -12.44 -3.69 -12.45
CA PHE A 445 -13.83 -3.71 -11.96
C PHE A 445 -13.95 -4.63 -10.74
N TYR A 446 -13.45 -5.86 -10.81
CA TYR A 446 -13.47 -6.79 -9.67
C TYR A 446 -12.75 -6.20 -8.46
N MET A 447 -11.54 -5.69 -8.62
CA MET A 447 -10.79 -5.06 -7.55
C MET A 447 -11.57 -3.94 -6.86
N TYR A 448 -12.15 -3.01 -7.63
CA TYR A 448 -12.82 -1.84 -7.07
C TYR A 448 -14.21 -2.14 -6.49
N MET A 449 -14.89 -3.16 -7.00
CA MET A 449 -16.21 -3.59 -6.51
C MET A 449 -16.12 -4.61 -5.37
N HIS A 450 -14.98 -5.29 -5.18
CA HIS A 450 -14.70 -6.15 -4.03
C HIS A 450 -14.55 -5.27 -2.76
N PRO A 451 -15.02 -5.71 -1.57
CA PRO A 451 -14.72 -4.98 -0.34
C PRO A 451 -13.22 -4.90 -0.05
N GLY A 452 -12.80 -3.91 0.71
CA GLY A 452 -11.40 -3.61 1.04
C GLY A 452 -10.87 -2.33 0.40
N LYS A 453 -9.86 -1.72 0.99
CA LYS A 453 -9.18 -0.53 0.48
C LYS A 453 -8.37 -0.89 -0.78
N LYS A 454 -7.93 0.12 -1.53
CA LYS A 454 -7.30 -0.08 -2.85
C LYS A 454 -5.89 0.48 -2.89
N LEU A 455 -4.97 -0.28 -3.48
CA LEU A 455 -3.63 0.19 -3.81
C LEU A 455 -3.29 -0.23 -5.24
N ASN A 456 -2.84 0.73 -6.03
CA ASN A 456 -2.40 0.53 -7.40
C ASN A 456 -1.01 1.10 -7.60
N PHE A 457 -0.08 0.28 -8.10
CA PHE A 457 1.25 0.74 -8.46
C PHE A 457 1.24 1.54 -9.76
N MET A 458 2.07 2.58 -9.81
CA MET A 458 2.25 3.47 -10.95
C MET A 458 2.44 2.72 -12.27
N GLY A 459 1.76 3.18 -13.32
CA GLY A 459 1.80 2.59 -14.67
C GLY A 459 0.74 1.52 -14.91
N ASN A 460 0.24 0.85 -13.88
CA ASN A 460 -0.83 -0.13 -14.03
C ASN A 460 -2.11 0.51 -14.57
N GLU A 461 -2.41 1.76 -14.18
CA GLU A 461 -3.57 2.54 -14.64
C GLU A 461 -3.51 2.93 -16.14
N MET A 462 -2.33 2.78 -16.75
CA MET A 462 -2.14 2.97 -18.20
C MET A 462 -2.13 1.66 -18.97
N GLY A 463 -2.22 0.50 -18.30
CA GLY A 463 -2.09 -0.81 -18.93
C GLY A 463 -0.69 -1.05 -19.50
N HIS A 464 0.33 -0.76 -18.75
CA HIS A 464 1.75 -0.81 -19.14
C HIS A 464 2.17 -2.23 -19.53
N PHE A 465 2.86 -2.41 -20.67
CA PHE A 465 3.31 -3.73 -21.15
C PHE A 465 4.77 -4.06 -20.82
N ARG A 466 5.57 -3.06 -20.50
CA ARG A 466 6.93 -3.27 -20.03
C ARG A 466 6.93 -3.40 -18.51
N GLU A 467 7.59 -4.42 -17.99
CA GLU A 467 7.84 -4.53 -16.56
C GLU A 467 8.48 -3.24 -16.02
N TRP A 468 8.18 -2.91 -14.79
CA TRP A 468 8.79 -1.77 -14.14
C TRP A 468 10.31 -1.93 -14.08
N ASP A 469 11.02 -0.81 -14.30
CA ASP A 469 12.47 -0.70 -14.27
C ASP A 469 12.80 0.64 -13.59
N GLU A 470 13.48 0.58 -12.45
CA GLU A 470 13.82 1.76 -11.64
C GLU A 470 14.71 2.78 -12.36
N LYS A 471 15.39 2.37 -13.43
CA LYS A 471 16.27 3.23 -14.24
C LYS A 471 15.55 3.99 -15.34
N ARG A 472 14.27 3.68 -15.58
CA ARG A 472 13.50 4.22 -16.70
C ARG A 472 12.21 4.82 -16.19
N GLU A 473 11.82 5.97 -16.75
CA GLU A 473 10.49 6.50 -16.51
C GLU A 473 9.40 5.60 -17.09
N LEU A 474 8.16 5.79 -16.65
CA LEU A 474 7.00 5.14 -17.24
C LEU A 474 6.90 5.46 -18.74
N ASP A 475 6.37 4.52 -19.52
CA ASP A 475 6.20 4.71 -20.97
C ASP A 475 5.00 5.63 -21.26
N TRP A 476 5.09 6.91 -20.89
CA TRP A 476 4.03 7.93 -21.03
C TRP A 476 3.49 8.05 -22.46
N ASP A 477 4.32 7.72 -23.45
CA ASP A 477 3.94 7.69 -24.86
C ASP A 477 2.86 6.66 -25.19
N LEU A 478 2.61 5.68 -24.31
CA LEU A 478 1.51 4.73 -24.46
C LEU A 478 0.15 5.42 -24.52
N LEU A 479 -0.02 6.55 -23.85
CA LEU A 479 -1.27 7.33 -23.89
C LEU A 479 -1.60 7.91 -25.27
N LYS A 480 -0.68 7.86 -26.23
CA LYS A 480 -0.95 8.19 -27.64
C LYS A 480 -1.71 7.08 -28.38
N TYR A 481 -1.78 5.87 -27.82
CA TYR A 481 -2.44 4.72 -28.45
C TYR A 481 -3.85 4.51 -27.88
N PRO A 482 -4.84 4.18 -28.75
CA PRO A 482 -6.25 4.19 -28.39
C PRO A 482 -6.61 3.33 -27.18
N PHE A 483 -5.98 2.15 -27.01
CA PHE A 483 -6.26 1.28 -25.89
C PHE A 483 -5.83 1.92 -24.57
N HIS A 484 -4.60 2.40 -24.48
CA HIS A 484 -4.03 2.95 -23.27
C HIS A 484 -4.72 4.24 -22.85
N ASP A 485 -5.03 5.12 -23.81
CA ASP A 485 -5.81 6.34 -23.58
C ASP A 485 -7.23 6.01 -23.06
N ALA A 486 -7.91 5.06 -23.68
CA ALA A 486 -9.25 4.63 -23.27
C ALA A 486 -9.23 3.92 -21.91
N PHE A 487 -8.23 3.07 -21.65
CA PHE A 487 -8.10 2.35 -20.39
C PHE A 487 -7.78 3.31 -19.22
N GLN A 488 -6.88 4.25 -19.41
CA GLN A 488 -6.57 5.27 -18.42
C GLN A 488 -7.82 6.09 -18.03
N LYS A 489 -8.62 6.50 -19.02
CA LYS A 489 -9.90 7.19 -18.78
C LYS A 489 -10.92 6.30 -18.07
N TYR A 490 -10.99 5.01 -18.43
CA TYR A 490 -11.80 4.02 -17.72
C TYR A 490 -11.37 3.90 -16.26
N PHE A 491 -10.07 3.77 -16.01
CA PHE A 491 -9.53 3.66 -14.67
C PHE A 491 -9.88 4.89 -13.80
N ALA A 492 -9.68 6.09 -14.35
CA ALA A 492 -10.04 7.35 -13.67
C ALA A 492 -11.55 7.39 -13.35
N HIS A 493 -12.42 6.97 -14.28
CA HIS A 493 -13.86 6.90 -14.06
C HIS A 493 -14.23 5.84 -12.99
N LEU A 494 -13.63 4.65 -13.05
CA LEU A 494 -13.84 3.58 -12.06
C LEU A 494 -13.44 4.03 -10.65
N SER A 495 -12.31 4.69 -10.54
CA SER A 495 -11.79 5.29 -9.31
C SER A 495 -12.73 6.38 -8.75
N ARG A 496 -13.30 7.20 -9.63
CA ARG A 496 -14.34 8.17 -9.28
C ARG A 496 -15.59 7.47 -8.75
N VAL A 497 -16.07 6.43 -9.41
CA VAL A 497 -17.23 5.64 -8.95
C VAL A 497 -16.97 5.08 -7.56
N TYR A 498 -15.79 4.48 -7.31
CA TYR A 498 -15.41 4.02 -5.97
C TYR A 498 -15.47 5.16 -4.93
N SER A 499 -14.98 6.33 -5.27
CA SER A 499 -14.90 7.47 -4.35
C SER A 499 -16.24 8.14 -4.08
N THR A 500 -17.23 7.97 -4.97
CA THR A 500 -18.53 8.66 -4.89
C THR A 500 -19.72 7.78 -4.51
N GLU A 501 -19.59 6.43 -4.59
CA GLU A 501 -20.65 5.49 -4.25
C GLU A 501 -20.43 4.94 -2.83
N PRO A 502 -21.17 5.40 -1.81
CA PRO A 502 -20.97 5.01 -0.42
C PRO A 502 -21.05 3.50 -0.19
N ALA A 503 -21.87 2.79 -0.93
CA ALA A 503 -21.99 1.33 -0.81
C ALA A 503 -20.68 0.58 -1.11
N LEU A 504 -19.68 1.22 -1.74
CA LEU A 504 -18.40 0.60 -2.06
C LEU A 504 -17.34 0.73 -0.96
N TYR A 505 -17.50 1.68 -0.03
CA TYR A 505 -16.50 1.93 1.01
C TYR A 505 -17.06 2.06 2.43
N ASP A 506 -18.36 2.41 2.59
CA ASP A 506 -18.96 2.59 3.92
C ASP A 506 -19.46 1.25 4.44
N GLY A 507 -18.91 0.83 5.58
CA GLY A 507 -19.24 -0.46 6.18
C GLY A 507 -18.66 -1.68 5.44
N GLU A 508 -17.66 -1.51 4.56
CA GLU A 508 -17.11 -2.60 3.74
C GLU A 508 -16.53 -3.78 4.55
N TYR A 509 -16.12 -3.53 5.80
CA TYR A 509 -15.68 -4.59 6.73
C TYR A 509 -16.82 -5.15 7.59
N ASN A 510 -18.09 -4.80 7.32
CA ASN A 510 -19.25 -5.40 7.92
C ASN A 510 -19.83 -6.49 6.99
N PRO A 511 -19.92 -7.77 7.42
CA PRO A 511 -20.47 -8.85 6.59
C PRO A 511 -21.86 -8.56 6.01
N ASP A 512 -22.69 -7.77 6.70
CA ASP A 512 -24.05 -7.42 6.23
C ASP A 512 -24.03 -6.51 4.99
N CYS A 513 -22.91 -5.87 4.71
CA CYS A 513 -22.74 -4.99 3.55
C CYS A 513 -22.33 -5.72 2.26
N PHE A 514 -22.18 -7.05 2.30
CA PHE A 514 -21.88 -7.88 1.15
C PHE A 514 -22.84 -9.07 1.06
N GLU A 515 -23.30 -9.42 -0.14
CA GLU A 515 -24.09 -10.62 -0.37
C GLU A 515 -23.85 -11.19 -1.76
N TRP A 516 -23.43 -12.45 -1.85
CA TRP A 516 -23.38 -13.14 -3.13
C TRP A 516 -24.77 -13.31 -3.73
N VAL A 517 -24.96 -12.91 -4.99
CA VAL A 517 -26.17 -13.13 -5.78
C VAL A 517 -26.00 -14.33 -6.71
N ALA A 518 -24.84 -14.45 -7.35
CA ALA A 518 -24.44 -15.59 -8.16
C ALA A 518 -22.92 -15.82 -8.01
N CYS A 519 -22.56 -16.97 -7.46
CA CYS A 519 -21.15 -17.39 -7.31
C CYS A 519 -20.95 -18.88 -7.63
N GLU A 520 -22.03 -19.60 -7.95
CA GLU A 520 -21.98 -21.04 -8.26
C GLU A 520 -22.08 -21.32 -9.78
N SER A 521 -22.26 -20.28 -10.60
CA SER A 521 -22.36 -20.38 -12.06
C SER A 521 -20.97 -20.54 -12.69
N ARG A 522 -20.24 -21.57 -12.23
CA ARG A 522 -18.83 -21.78 -12.61
C ARG A 522 -18.63 -22.01 -14.11
N ASN A 523 -19.54 -22.75 -14.74
CA ASN A 523 -19.42 -23.06 -16.19
C ASN A 523 -19.75 -21.85 -17.04
N GLU A 524 -20.65 -20.98 -16.59
CA GLU A 524 -21.00 -19.73 -17.23
C GLU A 524 -19.97 -18.63 -16.97
N GLY A 525 -19.13 -18.78 -15.94
CA GLY A 525 -18.15 -17.79 -15.53
C GLY A 525 -18.73 -16.44 -15.12
N VAL A 526 -19.97 -16.45 -14.62
CA VAL A 526 -20.68 -15.25 -14.15
C VAL A 526 -20.68 -15.19 -12.65
N TYR A 527 -20.22 -14.05 -12.11
CA TYR A 527 -20.21 -13.73 -10.70
C TYR A 527 -21.04 -12.47 -10.47
N ALA A 528 -21.91 -12.48 -9.45
CA ALA A 528 -22.67 -11.31 -9.08
C ALA A 528 -22.81 -11.20 -7.55
N TRP A 529 -22.66 -9.98 -7.05
CA TRP A 529 -22.76 -9.69 -5.61
C TRP A 529 -23.36 -8.32 -5.35
N LEU A 530 -23.98 -8.16 -4.20
CA LEU A 530 -24.46 -6.88 -3.72
C LEU A 530 -23.41 -6.21 -2.84
N ARG A 531 -23.25 -4.90 -3.02
CA ARG A 531 -22.62 -3.99 -2.08
C ARG A 531 -23.70 -3.09 -1.51
N LYS A 532 -23.74 -3.00 -0.18
CA LYS A 532 -24.78 -2.30 0.56
C LYS A 532 -24.16 -1.26 1.49
N GLY A 533 -24.66 -0.03 1.48
CA GLY A 533 -24.17 1.02 2.37
C GLY A 533 -25.06 2.25 2.30
N ARG A 534 -25.26 2.91 3.43
CA ARG A 534 -26.08 4.14 3.59
C ARG A 534 -27.43 4.13 2.87
N GLY A 535 -28.11 2.98 2.87
CA GLY A 535 -29.41 2.81 2.20
C GLY A 535 -29.35 2.56 0.70
N GLU A 536 -28.15 2.48 0.14
CA GLU A 536 -27.92 2.12 -1.27
C GLU A 536 -27.65 0.63 -1.43
N ASN A 537 -28.06 0.08 -2.58
CA ASN A 537 -27.72 -1.26 -3.03
C ASN A 537 -27.13 -1.19 -4.43
N LEU A 538 -25.90 -1.62 -4.56
CA LEU A 538 -25.21 -1.77 -5.83
C LEU A 538 -25.08 -3.26 -6.17
N LEU A 539 -25.52 -3.64 -7.37
CA LEU A 539 -25.34 -4.99 -7.88
C LEU A 539 -24.15 -4.99 -8.85
N CYS A 540 -23.08 -5.65 -8.44
CA CYS A 540 -21.88 -5.87 -9.24
C CYS A 540 -22.05 -7.17 -10.01
N ILE A 541 -21.80 -7.17 -11.32
CA ILE A 541 -21.93 -8.35 -12.17
C ILE A 541 -20.69 -8.45 -13.05
N MET A 542 -20.06 -9.62 -13.10
CA MET A 542 -18.86 -9.89 -13.86
C MET A 542 -19.05 -11.15 -14.72
N ASN A 543 -18.83 -11.06 -16.03
CA ASN A 543 -18.67 -12.18 -16.92
C ASN A 543 -17.19 -12.35 -17.28
N THR A 544 -16.60 -13.45 -16.90
CA THR A 544 -15.17 -13.74 -17.12
C THR A 544 -14.90 -14.64 -18.34
N GLN A 545 -15.93 -15.03 -19.09
CA GLN A 545 -15.81 -15.89 -20.26
C GLN A 545 -15.70 -15.09 -21.56
N ASP A 546 -15.20 -15.74 -22.60
CA ASP A 546 -14.99 -15.21 -23.96
C ASP A 546 -16.29 -15.13 -24.80
N HIS A 547 -17.42 -15.50 -24.23
CA HIS A 547 -18.74 -15.44 -24.88
C HIS A 547 -19.73 -14.61 -24.07
N ALA A 548 -20.68 -14.02 -24.79
CA ALA A 548 -21.73 -13.19 -24.21
C ALA A 548 -22.90 -14.04 -23.70
N HIS A 549 -23.48 -13.64 -22.55
CA HIS A 549 -24.73 -14.20 -22.09
C HIS A 549 -25.90 -13.29 -22.41
N LYS A 550 -26.94 -13.87 -23.03
CA LYS A 550 -28.20 -13.18 -23.30
C LYS A 550 -29.25 -13.56 -22.29
N LYS A 551 -29.97 -12.56 -21.76
CA LYS A 551 -31.06 -12.76 -20.79
C LYS A 551 -30.63 -13.63 -19.61
N PHE A 552 -29.44 -13.40 -19.07
CA PHE A 552 -28.93 -14.13 -17.90
C PHE A 552 -29.78 -13.78 -16.67
N PRO A 553 -30.36 -14.77 -15.94
CA PRO A 553 -31.20 -14.51 -14.79
C PRO A 553 -30.36 -14.34 -13.53
N LEU A 554 -30.63 -13.27 -12.79
CA LEU A 554 -30.10 -13.04 -11.44
C LEU A 554 -31.29 -13.00 -10.48
N TYR A 555 -31.18 -13.73 -9.38
CA TYR A 555 -32.27 -13.87 -8.41
C TYR A 555 -32.03 -12.98 -7.20
N LEU A 556 -33.02 -12.12 -6.88
CA LEU A 556 -32.97 -11.13 -5.80
C LEU A 556 -34.06 -11.41 -4.76
N ARG A 557 -33.85 -10.93 -3.52
CA ARG A 557 -34.79 -11.09 -2.41
C ARG A 557 -35.91 -10.06 -2.41
N PHE A 558 -35.80 -9.00 -3.18
CA PHE A 558 -36.74 -7.88 -3.22
C PHE A 558 -36.99 -7.42 -4.65
N PRO A 559 -38.17 -6.87 -4.94
CA PRO A 559 -38.46 -6.28 -6.23
C PRO A 559 -37.73 -4.94 -6.35
N CYS A 560 -37.15 -4.67 -7.51
CA CYS A 560 -36.42 -3.43 -7.74
C CYS A 560 -36.39 -3.02 -9.21
N SER A 561 -36.16 -1.75 -9.43
CA SER A 561 -35.58 -1.29 -10.69
C SER A 561 -34.05 -1.23 -10.56
N ALA A 562 -33.34 -1.43 -11.65
CA ALA A 562 -31.90 -1.40 -11.73
C ALA A 562 -31.46 -0.43 -12.82
N GLU A 563 -30.56 0.50 -12.48
CA GLU A 563 -30.01 1.49 -13.39
C GLU A 563 -28.50 1.28 -13.55
N GLU A 564 -28.01 1.31 -14.79
CA GLU A 564 -26.59 1.11 -15.08
C GLU A 564 -25.78 2.33 -14.66
N VAL A 565 -24.80 2.12 -13.76
CA VAL A 565 -23.83 3.11 -13.27
C VAL A 565 -22.54 3.05 -14.08
N LEU A 566 -22.06 1.81 -14.36
CA LEU A 566 -20.82 1.56 -15.10
C LEU A 566 -20.95 0.29 -15.92
N ASN A 567 -20.35 0.30 -17.11
CA ASN A 567 -20.20 -0.90 -17.94
C ASN A 567 -18.81 -0.90 -18.57
N THR A 568 -18.03 -1.97 -18.32
CA THR A 568 -16.65 -2.09 -18.80
C THR A 568 -16.53 -2.16 -20.31
N GLU A 569 -17.61 -2.57 -21.00
CA GLU A 569 -17.65 -2.72 -22.44
C GLU A 569 -18.33 -1.55 -23.17
N SER A 570 -18.52 -0.41 -22.49
CA SER A 570 -18.93 0.84 -23.14
C SER A 570 -17.95 1.28 -24.23
N PRO A 571 -18.44 1.79 -25.38
CA PRO A 571 -17.56 2.25 -26.46
C PRO A 571 -16.59 3.36 -26.06
N GLU A 572 -16.94 4.17 -25.09
CA GLU A 572 -16.09 5.24 -24.55
C GLU A 572 -14.79 4.72 -23.90
N TRP A 573 -14.78 3.46 -23.48
CA TRP A 573 -13.61 2.76 -22.92
C TRP A 573 -12.95 1.81 -23.95
N GLY A 574 -13.31 1.90 -25.23
CA GLY A 574 -12.87 0.95 -26.25
C GLY A 574 -13.56 -0.42 -26.14
N GLY A 575 -14.69 -0.51 -25.46
CA GLY A 575 -15.47 -1.74 -25.30
C GLY A 575 -16.27 -2.12 -26.55
N ALA A 576 -16.75 -3.37 -26.59
CA ALA A 576 -17.37 -3.99 -27.74
C ALA A 576 -18.88 -3.73 -27.89
N LEU A 577 -19.52 -3.05 -26.93
CA LEU A 577 -20.96 -2.79 -26.98
C LEU A 577 -21.34 -1.89 -28.15
N LYS A 578 -22.43 -2.27 -28.84
CA LYS A 578 -22.98 -1.51 -29.96
C LYS A 578 -24.41 -1.06 -29.66
N GLY A 579 -24.72 0.17 -30.02
CA GLY A 579 -26.08 0.72 -29.97
C GLY A 579 -26.53 1.23 -28.59
N ARG A 580 -27.75 1.78 -28.58
CA ARG A 580 -28.37 2.36 -27.37
C ARG A 580 -28.89 1.24 -26.47
N ARG A 581 -28.44 1.15 -25.23
CA ARG A 581 -28.91 0.18 -24.24
C ARG A 581 -30.10 0.72 -23.46
N LYS A 582 -30.93 -0.20 -22.92
CA LYS A 582 -31.84 0.14 -21.84
C LYS A 582 -31.00 0.36 -20.57
N THR A 583 -30.96 1.57 -20.11
CA THR A 583 -30.23 1.94 -18.88
C THR A 583 -31.01 1.56 -17.62
N LYS A 584 -32.31 1.26 -17.74
CA LYS A 584 -33.18 0.87 -16.62
C LYS A 584 -33.83 -0.48 -16.88
N LEU A 585 -33.62 -1.40 -15.95
CA LEU A 585 -34.20 -2.75 -15.92
C LEU A 585 -35.15 -2.86 -14.73
N HIS A 586 -36.06 -3.83 -14.75
CA HIS A 586 -36.96 -4.13 -13.65
C HIS A 586 -36.94 -5.63 -13.37
N THR A 587 -37.10 -6.00 -12.11
CA THR A 587 -37.32 -7.38 -11.71
C THR A 587 -38.71 -7.86 -12.14
N THR A 588 -38.83 -9.16 -12.36
CA THR A 588 -40.11 -9.86 -12.56
C THR A 588 -40.32 -10.85 -11.43
N ASP A 589 -41.60 -11.15 -11.11
CA ASP A 589 -41.94 -12.17 -10.15
C ASP A 589 -41.48 -13.56 -10.65
N GLY A 590 -41.04 -14.37 -9.72
CA GLY A 590 -40.56 -15.73 -9.95
C GLY A 590 -39.04 -15.80 -9.81
N GLY A 591 -38.59 -16.73 -8.99
CA GLY A 591 -37.18 -16.94 -8.68
C GLY A 591 -36.98 -18.31 -8.05
N VAL A 592 -35.82 -18.52 -7.42
CA VAL A 592 -35.44 -19.81 -6.80
C VAL A 592 -34.77 -19.58 -5.44
N PHE A 593 -34.79 -20.60 -4.60
CA PHE A 593 -34.05 -20.64 -3.33
C PHE A 593 -34.33 -19.46 -2.36
N GLY A 594 -35.63 -19.03 -2.26
CA GLY A 594 -36.01 -17.93 -1.36
C GLY A 594 -35.63 -16.54 -1.87
N ARG A 595 -35.27 -16.44 -3.16
CA ARG A 595 -35.09 -15.19 -3.91
C ARG A 595 -36.21 -15.12 -4.95
N ASP A 596 -37.26 -14.38 -4.63
CA ASP A 596 -38.54 -14.45 -5.33
C ASP A 596 -38.65 -13.58 -6.57
N TYR A 597 -37.58 -12.79 -6.87
CA TYR A 597 -37.57 -11.85 -7.97
C TYR A 597 -36.42 -12.13 -8.93
N THR A 598 -36.66 -12.06 -10.24
CA THR A 598 -35.67 -12.27 -11.28
C THR A 598 -35.35 -10.96 -11.98
N LEU A 599 -34.07 -10.55 -11.96
CA LEU A 599 -33.52 -9.53 -12.83
C LEU A 599 -32.82 -10.21 -14.01
N THR A 600 -33.22 -9.84 -15.24
CA THR A 600 -32.64 -10.41 -16.45
C THR A 600 -31.69 -9.42 -17.10
N VAL A 601 -30.42 -9.82 -17.31
CA VAL A 601 -29.36 -8.97 -17.85
C VAL A 601 -28.72 -9.57 -19.10
N ASP A 602 -28.25 -8.72 -20.00
CA ASP A 602 -27.36 -9.10 -21.10
C ASP A 602 -25.92 -8.76 -20.70
N LEU A 603 -25.04 -9.75 -20.70
CA LEU A 603 -23.64 -9.62 -20.31
C LEU A 603 -22.74 -9.81 -21.54
N PRO A 604 -21.92 -8.82 -21.92
CA PRO A 604 -20.92 -9.01 -22.97
C PRO A 604 -19.84 -10.02 -22.53
N ALA A 605 -19.11 -10.57 -23.50
CA ALA A 605 -17.94 -11.39 -23.25
C ALA A 605 -16.90 -10.58 -22.46
N MET A 606 -16.27 -11.21 -21.45
CA MET A 606 -15.23 -10.59 -20.62
C MET A 606 -15.64 -9.23 -20.02
N GLY A 607 -16.95 -8.97 -19.88
CA GLY A 607 -17.48 -7.68 -19.48
C GLY A 607 -18.19 -7.68 -18.15
N SER A 608 -18.17 -6.53 -17.49
CA SER A 608 -18.77 -6.32 -16.18
C SER A 608 -19.68 -5.10 -16.17
N CYS A 609 -20.65 -5.09 -15.28
CA CYS A 609 -21.50 -3.93 -15.08
C CYS A 609 -21.86 -3.71 -13.62
N LEU A 610 -22.00 -2.46 -13.23
CA LEU A 610 -22.49 -1.99 -11.95
C LEU A 610 -23.88 -1.42 -12.12
N LEU A 611 -24.84 -1.97 -11.37
CA LEU A 611 -26.23 -1.52 -11.38
C LEU A 611 -26.62 -0.96 -10.01
N ARG A 612 -27.21 0.24 -9.99
CA ARG A 612 -27.85 0.77 -8.77
C ARG A 612 -29.26 0.23 -8.70
N LEU A 613 -29.60 -0.39 -7.57
CA LEU A 613 -30.92 -0.97 -7.32
C LEU A 613 -31.78 -0.01 -6.51
N ALA A 614 -32.96 0.33 -7.01
CA ALA A 614 -33.99 1.03 -6.27
C ALA A 614 -35.12 0.07 -5.92
N PRO A 615 -35.36 -0.24 -4.63
CA PRO A 615 -36.46 -1.11 -4.22
C PRO A 615 -37.81 -0.58 -4.71
N GLU A 616 -38.65 -1.48 -5.15
CA GLU A 616 -40.04 -1.21 -5.61
C GLU A 616 -41.03 -1.88 -4.68
N ALA A 617 -42.26 -1.39 -4.64
CA ALA A 617 -43.31 -2.07 -3.89
C ALA A 617 -43.61 -3.46 -4.55
N PRO A 618 -43.80 -4.52 -3.74
CA PRO A 618 -44.23 -5.80 -4.28
C PRO A 618 -45.51 -5.64 -5.10
N ASN A 619 -45.59 -6.33 -6.24
CA ASN A 619 -46.80 -6.34 -7.06
C ASN A 619 -47.95 -6.92 -6.20
N PRO A 620 -49.02 -6.18 -5.91
CA PRO A 620 -50.13 -6.67 -5.06
C PRO A 620 -50.82 -7.93 -5.63
N ASP A 621 -50.73 -8.16 -6.95
CA ASP A 621 -51.24 -9.35 -7.62
C ASP A 621 -50.24 -10.53 -7.65
N ALA A 622 -49.00 -10.36 -7.20
CA ALA A 622 -47.95 -11.39 -7.28
C ALA A 622 -48.32 -12.69 -6.58
N ALA A 623 -48.89 -12.59 -5.39
CA ALA A 623 -49.38 -13.75 -4.63
C ALA A 623 -50.50 -14.51 -5.37
N ARG A 624 -51.40 -13.78 -6.04
CA ARG A 624 -52.51 -14.35 -6.82
C ARG A 624 -52.00 -15.00 -8.11
N ILE A 625 -51.04 -14.38 -8.78
CA ILE A 625 -50.39 -14.91 -9.98
C ILE A 625 -49.59 -16.17 -9.67
N SER A 626 -48.81 -16.16 -8.55
CA SER A 626 -48.04 -17.31 -8.09
C SER A 626 -48.95 -18.49 -7.73
N ALA A 627 -50.03 -18.23 -6.97
CA ALA A 627 -51.04 -19.25 -6.64
C ALA A 627 -51.67 -19.85 -7.90
N ASN A 628 -52.04 -19.02 -8.89
CA ASN A 628 -52.59 -19.47 -10.14
C ASN A 628 -51.59 -20.29 -10.99
N LYS A 629 -50.30 -19.89 -11.02
CA LYS A 629 -49.23 -20.68 -11.70
C LYS A 629 -49.06 -22.05 -11.03
N ALA A 630 -49.01 -22.10 -9.69
CA ALA A 630 -48.89 -23.34 -8.94
C ALA A 630 -50.11 -24.27 -9.12
N LEU A 631 -51.31 -23.70 -9.17
CA LEU A 631 -52.53 -24.44 -9.48
C LEU A 631 -52.54 -25.01 -10.89
N ASN A 632 -52.12 -24.22 -11.88
CA ASN A 632 -52.03 -24.65 -13.26
C ASN A 632 -50.92 -25.71 -13.49
N ALA A 633 -49.79 -25.62 -12.75
CA ALA A 633 -48.74 -26.65 -12.78
C ALA A 633 -49.26 -27.99 -12.21
N LYS A 634 -49.99 -27.94 -11.07
CA LYS A 634 -50.65 -29.12 -10.49
C LYS A 634 -51.67 -29.74 -11.42
N ARG A 635 -52.47 -28.90 -12.15
CA ARG A 635 -53.44 -29.37 -13.13
C ARG A 635 -52.78 -30.01 -14.37
N ARG A 636 -51.63 -29.49 -14.81
CA ARG A 636 -50.85 -30.11 -15.92
C ARG A 636 -50.23 -31.43 -15.50
N ALA A 637 -49.64 -31.53 -14.30
CA ALA A 637 -49.11 -32.77 -13.74
C ALA A 637 -50.18 -33.84 -13.59
N ALA A 638 -51.37 -33.47 -13.10
CA ALA A 638 -52.52 -34.40 -12.96
C ALA A 638 -53.07 -34.89 -14.31
N ARG A 639 -53.02 -34.04 -15.35
CA ARG A 639 -53.40 -34.43 -16.74
C ARG A 639 -52.39 -35.38 -17.37
N SER A 640 -51.08 -35.18 -17.17
CA SER A 640 -50.03 -36.08 -17.68
C SER A 640 -50.07 -37.45 -17.00
N THR A 641 -50.36 -37.52 -15.69
CA THR A 641 -50.50 -38.79 -14.98
C THR A 641 -51.77 -39.57 -15.44
N LYS A 642 -52.84 -38.84 -15.75
CA LYS A 642 -54.07 -39.45 -16.29
C LYS A 642 -53.90 -39.95 -17.74
N ALA A 643 -53.15 -39.24 -18.56
CA ALA A 643 -52.81 -39.67 -19.94
C ALA A 643 -51.91 -40.92 -19.93
N ALA A 644 -50.92 -40.99 -19.02
CA ALA A 644 -50.05 -42.15 -18.86
C ALA A 644 -50.79 -43.38 -18.33
N ALA A 645 -51.80 -43.20 -17.49
CA ALA A 645 -52.66 -44.30 -16.98
C ALA A 645 -53.63 -44.84 -18.03
N ASN A 646 -54.06 -44.05 -19.02
CA ASN A 646 -54.94 -44.48 -20.10
C ASN A 646 -54.20 -45.09 -21.31
N SER A 647 -52.87 -44.91 -21.44
CA SER A 647 -52.07 -45.57 -22.45
C SER A 647 -51.57 -46.97 -22.06
N ASN A 648 -51.80 -47.39 -20.85
CA ASN A 648 -51.44 -48.70 -20.28
C ASN A 648 -52.67 -49.61 -20.07
N LYS A 649 -53.83 -49.25 -20.64
CA LYS A 649 -55.00 -50.09 -20.82
C LYS A 649 -55.22 -50.29 -22.32
#